data_7f5b468d1569c2f45c7b565a1c1ff58c
#
_entry.id   7f5b468d1569c2f45c7b565a1c1ff58c
#
_cell.length_a   1.000
_cell.length_b   1.000
_cell.length_c   1.000
_cell.angle_alpha   90.00
_cell.angle_beta   90.00
_cell.angle_gamma   90.00
#
_symmetry.space_group_name_H-M   'P 1'
#
loop_
_entity.id
_entity.type
_entity.pdbx_description
1 polymer ?
#
loop_
_entity_poly.entity_id
_entity_poly.type
_entity_poly.pdbx_seq_one_letter_code
_entity_poly.pdbx_strand_id
1 'polypeptide(L)'
;MKRTTFAAASTILAVVALLTSSTRAGAQLLWPVKGAEPGEGIICKPQQYIGSEMNFDDLFITAEDGTEVVSPCDGTLINYIIDQQTSLTSLFTSRLPEMTFDEGISIVIRDGNLKVPSKYVCGSLGIRMDDGRKLYISGLTGNVRFKTGMKISKGDILGKVGYAFKEFDEPHISLSISTSDGKAGDPMTPFGLETTFVAPGKMIIPETLTPEQAQQDFSILMDAYQEIFPTLDEIVTQEQFDAFRSESMKILEKETSYLDFYKLARRTTSAELIHDSHVSLLTRDPRMGEDRRALYSPNLMLGIIKDTLFVTMASIGCKDMVGRKVAFLDGVPAAEVIERTEKMLTGYDGENESFRDYLRLQAWNYIYDNEVTKPRTSTVRFDDGTEYVDVWMDSRKARYIPVLSTRLGYYKRMYAAMGKSWEYESLNDSTGLLSIHTFVLNEVELDAIADTIRAESGKPNMIIDVRFNDGGHIDPMNRLLSLFMDKPSADLESYQMVNSDSTFNSFRYSANYTVDMTPFADFVMKKGKEGYYQDSDTYYHSSDDDLKNSYKGRLYILTDETSVSAATYFPAYLVRNHRAVTVGRETKTGYHYMTAIKFVDIMLPNSKIQVRIPMVKDVFDDVVTPRTPSGRGLLPDHKVPLTYEELFTAENDPVLDKALELIAEGKYLGDNPFAVIEHDRKLGRIALAAGGIGLIALMVLGYRKRG
;
A
#
# COMPACT_ATOMS: atom_id res chain seq x y z
N MET A 1 -64.19 -47.87 4.06
CA MET A 1 -63.10 -47.83 3.08
C MET A 1 -62.57 -46.38 2.99
N LYS A 2 -61.99 -45.80 3.99
CA LYS A 2 -61.30 -44.47 3.94
C LYS A 2 -60.32 -44.29 5.13
N ARG A 3 -59.41 -45.24 5.36
CA ARG A 3 -58.38 -45.10 6.41
C ARG A 3 -57.04 -45.76 6.10
N THR A 4 -56.82 -46.23 4.87
CA THR A 4 -55.58 -46.94 4.49
C THR A 4 -54.70 -46.19 3.45
N THR A 5 -55.10 -45.01 3.00
CA THR A 5 -54.35 -44.21 2.01
C THR A 5 -53.49 -43.10 2.61
N PHE A 6 -53.58 -42.81 3.91
CA PHE A 6 -52.77 -41.76 4.55
C PHE A 6 -51.43 -42.25 5.13
N ALA A 7 -51.31 -43.55 5.42
CA ALA A 7 -50.07 -44.12 5.96
C ALA A 7 -49.01 -44.39 4.92
N ALA A 8 -49.41 -44.65 3.66
CA ALA A 8 -48.44 -44.87 2.56
C ALA A 8 -47.79 -43.59 2.01
N ALA A 9 -48.53 -42.47 2.07
CA ALA A 9 -47.97 -41.17 1.64
C ALA A 9 -46.95 -40.59 2.62
N SER A 10 -47.14 -40.79 3.93
CA SER A 10 -46.18 -40.32 4.95
C SER A 10 -44.87 -41.14 4.95
N THR A 11 -44.93 -42.43 4.63
CA THR A 11 -43.72 -43.30 4.58
C THR A 11 -42.90 -43.03 3.31
N ILE A 12 -43.55 -42.70 2.19
CA ILE A 12 -42.84 -42.31 0.95
C ILE A 12 -42.23 -40.93 1.07
N LEU A 13 -42.83 -39.96 1.76
CA LEU A 13 -42.21 -38.66 2.01
C LEU A 13 -41.05 -38.76 2.97
N ALA A 14 -41.10 -39.63 3.98
CA ALA A 14 -40.00 -39.85 4.91
C ALA A 14 -38.82 -40.59 4.26
N VAL A 15 -39.06 -41.51 3.32
CA VAL A 15 -38.03 -42.22 2.56
C VAL A 15 -37.46 -41.32 1.47
N VAL A 16 -38.23 -40.43 0.83
CA VAL A 16 -37.72 -39.43 -0.10
C VAL A 16 -36.92 -38.35 0.65
N ALA A 17 -37.35 -37.92 1.83
CA ALA A 17 -36.56 -37.02 2.68
C ALA A 17 -35.26 -37.65 3.19
N LEU A 18 -35.22 -38.96 3.44
CA LEU A 18 -34.02 -39.72 3.78
C LEU A 18 -33.11 -40.05 2.57
N LEU A 19 -33.70 -40.09 1.35
CA LEU A 19 -32.92 -40.32 0.13
C LEU A 19 -32.39 -39.02 -0.53
N THR A 20 -32.96 -37.86 -0.19
CA THR A 20 -32.45 -36.54 -0.61
C THR A 20 -31.43 -35.98 0.38
N SER A 21 -31.30 -36.53 1.58
CA SER A 21 -30.23 -36.20 2.52
C SER A 21 -28.92 -37.00 2.37
N SER A 22 -28.86 -37.87 1.36
CA SER A 22 -27.58 -38.49 0.95
C SER A 22 -26.86 -37.73 -0.18
N THR A 23 -26.93 -36.42 -0.19
CA THR A 23 -25.82 -35.63 -0.76
C THR A 23 -24.62 -35.91 0.14
N ARG A 24 -23.63 -36.59 -0.39
CA ARG A 24 -22.32 -36.86 0.22
C ARG A 24 -22.02 -35.85 1.31
N ALA A 25 -22.14 -36.27 2.58
CA ALA A 25 -21.49 -35.59 3.68
C ALA A 25 -19.99 -35.69 3.33
N GLY A 26 -19.45 -34.66 2.70
CA GLY A 26 -18.02 -34.47 2.62
C GLY A 26 -17.51 -34.59 4.05
N ALA A 27 -16.54 -35.43 4.31
CA ALA A 27 -16.04 -35.67 5.64
C ALA A 27 -15.72 -34.31 6.28
N GLN A 28 -16.46 -33.94 7.32
CA GLN A 28 -16.28 -32.69 8.06
C GLN A 28 -14.87 -32.71 8.63
N LEU A 29 -14.09 -31.65 8.36
CA LEU A 29 -12.75 -31.53 8.87
C LEU A 29 -12.77 -31.41 10.41
N LEU A 30 -11.72 -31.92 11.06
CA LEU A 30 -11.50 -31.73 12.48
C LEU A 30 -10.92 -30.30 12.72
N TRP A 31 -11.38 -29.62 13.78
CA TRP A 31 -10.78 -28.33 14.14
C TRP A 31 -9.30 -28.50 14.48
N PRO A 32 -8.40 -27.64 13.97
CA PRO A 32 -6.95 -27.88 14.07
C PRO A 32 -6.39 -27.66 15.47
N VAL A 33 -7.04 -26.88 16.32
CA VAL A 33 -6.60 -26.63 17.71
C VAL A 33 -7.18 -27.72 18.59
N LYS A 34 -6.32 -28.52 19.23
CA LYS A 34 -6.73 -29.65 20.05
C LYS A 34 -7.55 -29.21 21.26
N GLY A 35 -8.72 -29.78 21.39
CA GLY A 35 -9.62 -29.51 22.50
C GLY A 35 -10.53 -28.31 22.34
N ALA A 36 -10.40 -27.56 21.25
CA ALA A 36 -11.28 -26.45 20.90
C ALA A 36 -12.41 -26.90 19.95
N GLU A 37 -13.55 -26.24 20.05
CA GLU A 37 -14.70 -26.48 19.18
C GLU A 37 -14.54 -25.72 17.84
N PRO A 38 -15.17 -26.19 16.72
CA PRO A 38 -15.12 -25.47 15.44
C PRO A 38 -15.59 -24.02 15.56
N GLY A 39 -14.73 -23.09 15.14
CA GLY A 39 -14.97 -21.65 15.21
C GLY A 39 -14.40 -20.96 16.45
N GLU A 40 -13.95 -21.71 17.44
CA GLU A 40 -13.31 -21.14 18.62
C GLU A 40 -11.91 -20.59 18.26
N GLY A 41 -11.57 -19.42 18.78
CA GLY A 41 -10.27 -18.79 18.57
C GLY A 41 -10.09 -18.07 17.23
N ILE A 42 -11.12 -17.93 16.39
CA ILE A 42 -10.98 -17.18 15.13
C ILE A 42 -10.68 -15.71 15.42
N ILE A 43 -9.53 -15.22 14.96
CA ILE A 43 -9.12 -13.82 15.06
C ILE A 43 -9.21 -13.07 13.72
N CYS A 44 -9.13 -13.79 12.59
CA CYS A 44 -9.37 -13.20 11.26
C CYS A 44 -9.91 -14.28 10.31
N LYS A 45 -10.96 -13.93 9.59
CA LYS A 45 -11.57 -14.77 8.56
C LYS A 45 -10.97 -14.46 7.18
N PRO A 46 -11.07 -15.40 6.19
CA PRO A 46 -10.74 -15.09 4.81
C PRO A 46 -11.52 -13.87 4.32
N GLN A 47 -10.86 -13.06 3.48
CA GLN A 47 -11.41 -11.84 2.89
C GLN A 47 -11.81 -10.76 3.92
N GLN A 48 -11.22 -10.81 5.11
CA GLN A 48 -11.20 -9.70 6.07
C GLN A 48 -9.89 -8.92 5.96
N TYR A 49 -9.92 -7.69 6.42
CA TYR A 49 -8.74 -6.84 6.47
C TYR A 49 -7.91 -7.10 7.73
N ILE A 50 -6.58 -7.12 7.55
CA ILE A 50 -5.60 -7.06 8.63
C ILE A 50 -4.81 -5.77 8.39
N GLY A 51 -5.03 -4.75 9.20
CA GLY A 51 -4.54 -3.41 8.91
C GLY A 51 -5.08 -2.89 7.58
N SER A 52 -4.21 -2.50 6.66
CA SER A 52 -4.57 -2.03 5.31
C SER A 52 -4.62 -3.12 4.25
N GLU A 53 -4.25 -4.35 4.57
CA GLU A 53 -4.17 -5.46 3.62
C GLU A 53 -5.35 -6.42 3.76
N MET A 54 -5.92 -6.85 2.63
CA MET A 54 -6.97 -7.86 2.62
C MET A 54 -6.34 -9.25 2.74
N ASN A 55 -6.79 -10.01 3.73
CA ASN A 55 -6.54 -11.44 3.84
C ASN A 55 -7.44 -12.20 2.86
N PHE A 56 -6.89 -12.77 1.80
CA PHE A 56 -7.71 -13.44 0.79
C PHE A 56 -8.06 -14.88 1.14
N ASP A 57 -7.13 -15.63 1.71
CA ASP A 57 -7.20 -17.09 1.73
C ASP A 57 -7.14 -17.70 3.12
N ASP A 58 -6.54 -17.01 4.10
CA ASP A 58 -6.20 -17.59 5.37
C ASP A 58 -7.30 -17.43 6.43
N LEU A 59 -7.50 -18.47 7.21
CA LEU A 59 -8.24 -18.45 8.46
C LEU A 59 -7.23 -18.41 9.61
N PHE A 60 -7.18 -17.32 10.38
CA PHE A 60 -6.30 -17.19 11.54
C PHE A 60 -7.00 -17.61 12.82
N ILE A 61 -6.37 -18.48 13.59
CA ILE A 61 -6.93 -19.09 14.78
C ILE A 61 -5.93 -18.96 15.93
N THR A 62 -6.30 -18.25 17.00
CA THR A 62 -5.51 -18.13 18.23
C THR A 62 -5.76 -19.27 19.19
N ALA A 63 -4.74 -19.62 19.96
CA ALA A 63 -4.83 -20.48 21.15
C ALA A 63 -3.65 -20.16 22.07
N GLU A 64 -3.63 -20.73 23.28
CA GLU A 64 -2.49 -20.60 24.20
C GLU A 64 -1.20 -21.11 23.55
N ASP A 65 -0.08 -20.42 23.80
CA ASP A 65 1.24 -20.81 23.30
C ASP A 65 1.56 -22.27 23.69
N GLY A 66 2.03 -23.05 22.71
CA GLY A 66 2.35 -24.45 22.89
C GLY A 66 1.15 -25.41 22.91
N THR A 67 -0.08 -24.95 22.66
CA THR A 67 -1.24 -25.82 22.44
C THR A 67 -0.99 -26.74 21.23
N GLU A 68 -1.35 -28.03 21.35
CA GLU A 68 -1.17 -28.99 20.26
C GLU A 68 -2.09 -28.66 19.06
N VAL A 69 -1.48 -28.71 17.87
CA VAL A 69 -2.17 -28.60 16.58
C VAL A 69 -2.29 -29.99 15.97
N VAL A 70 -3.51 -30.36 15.59
CA VAL A 70 -3.81 -31.69 15.03
C VAL A 70 -4.26 -31.60 13.58
N SER A 71 -4.05 -32.69 12.83
CA SER A 71 -4.46 -32.76 11.43
C SER A 71 -5.99 -32.69 11.31
N PRO A 72 -6.52 -31.74 10.52
CA PRO A 72 -7.94 -31.67 10.22
C PRO A 72 -8.47 -32.82 9.36
N CYS A 73 -7.60 -33.54 8.65
CA CYS A 73 -7.98 -34.51 7.62
C CYS A 73 -6.98 -35.66 7.48
N ASP A 74 -7.42 -36.72 6.83
CA ASP A 74 -6.53 -37.72 6.26
C ASP A 74 -5.89 -37.19 4.98
N GLY A 75 -4.63 -37.61 4.72
CA GLY A 75 -3.96 -37.14 3.49
C GLY A 75 -2.50 -37.57 3.39
N THR A 76 -1.79 -36.90 2.50
CA THR A 76 -0.35 -37.12 2.27
C THR A 76 0.38 -35.77 2.41
N LEU A 77 1.41 -35.74 3.22
CA LEU A 77 2.28 -34.58 3.36
C LEU A 77 2.98 -34.26 2.05
N ILE A 78 2.74 -33.10 1.48
CA ILE A 78 3.32 -32.70 0.19
C ILE A 78 4.54 -31.81 0.35
N ASN A 79 4.59 -31.00 1.38
CA ASN A 79 5.74 -30.18 1.75
C ASN A 79 5.70 -29.83 3.25
N TYR A 80 6.85 -29.49 3.79
CA TYR A 80 7.00 -28.82 5.09
C TYR A 80 8.27 -27.97 5.04
N ILE A 81 8.19 -26.77 5.60
CA ILE A 81 9.18 -25.71 5.44
C ILE A 81 9.26 -24.87 6.69
N ILE A 82 10.31 -24.06 6.79
CA ILE A 82 10.36 -22.93 7.73
C ILE A 82 10.03 -21.66 6.97
N ASP A 83 9.09 -20.91 7.51
CA ASP A 83 8.64 -19.61 7.02
C ASP A 83 9.11 -18.47 7.91
N GLN A 84 9.35 -17.34 7.27
CA GLN A 84 9.37 -16.04 7.93
C GLN A 84 8.17 -15.24 7.41
N GLN A 85 7.11 -15.20 8.19
CA GLN A 85 5.86 -14.53 7.80
C GLN A 85 6.04 -13.01 7.84
N THR A 86 6.39 -12.42 6.71
CA THR A 86 6.62 -10.97 6.57
C THR A 86 5.41 -10.22 6.01
N SER A 87 4.49 -10.93 5.34
CA SER A 87 3.25 -10.41 4.78
C SER A 87 2.25 -11.56 4.64
N LEU A 88 1.03 -11.28 4.18
CA LEU A 88 0.03 -12.31 3.83
C LEU A 88 0.52 -13.28 2.73
N THR A 89 1.54 -12.90 1.99
CA THR A 89 2.31 -13.79 1.11
C THR A 89 3.52 -14.32 1.86
N SER A 90 3.49 -15.59 2.26
CA SER A 90 4.61 -16.25 2.96
C SER A 90 5.90 -16.21 2.16
N LEU A 91 7.00 -15.82 2.80
CA LEU A 91 8.35 -15.97 2.24
C LEU A 91 8.97 -17.26 2.77
N PHE A 92 9.11 -18.26 1.90
CA PHE A 92 9.75 -19.52 2.24
C PHE A 92 11.24 -19.33 2.49
N THR A 93 11.68 -19.72 3.68
CA THR A 93 13.07 -19.56 4.10
C THR A 93 13.90 -20.76 3.73
N SER A 94 13.44 -21.96 4.06
CA SER A 94 14.15 -23.21 3.71
C SER A 94 13.20 -24.40 3.68
N ARG A 95 13.47 -25.33 2.76
CA ARG A 95 12.82 -26.62 2.74
C ARG A 95 13.54 -27.54 3.72
N LEU A 96 12.78 -28.15 4.63
CA LEU A 96 13.36 -29.00 5.64
C LEU A 96 13.76 -30.37 5.06
N PRO A 97 15.02 -30.83 5.24
CA PRO A 97 15.32 -32.26 5.20
C PRO A 97 14.65 -32.89 6.43
N GLU A 98 14.54 -34.19 6.50
CA GLU A 98 13.92 -34.97 7.58
C GLU A 98 14.26 -34.48 9.02
N MET A 99 13.72 -33.36 9.46
CA MET A 99 13.94 -32.74 10.79
C MET A 99 12.63 -32.22 11.38
N THR A 100 12.67 -31.82 12.65
CA THR A 100 11.52 -31.19 13.34
C THR A 100 11.47 -29.70 13.02
N PHE A 101 10.32 -29.06 13.30
CA PHE A 101 10.21 -27.61 13.17
C PHE A 101 11.17 -26.88 14.12
N ASP A 102 11.27 -27.30 15.38
CA ASP A 102 12.17 -26.65 16.35
C ASP A 102 13.64 -26.73 15.95
N GLU A 103 14.08 -27.87 15.37
CA GLU A 103 15.43 -28.00 14.79
C GLU A 103 15.64 -27.00 13.64
N GLY A 104 14.68 -26.92 12.71
CA GLY A 104 14.74 -26.01 11.55
C GLY A 104 14.67 -24.53 11.94
N ILE A 105 13.74 -24.15 12.84
CA ILE A 105 13.62 -22.80 13.39
C ILE A 105 14.94 -22.37 14.06
N SER A 106 15.52 -23.26 14.89
CA SER A 106 16.80 -22.98 15.56
C SER A 106 17.94 -22.75 14.59
N ILE A 107 17.98 -23.48 13.46
CA ILE A 107 18.96 -23.29 12.40
C ILE A 107 18.79 -21.90 11.75
N VAL A 108 17.56 -21.56 11.36
CA VAL A 108 17.25 -20.28 10.70
C VAL A 108 17.58 -19.10 11.62
N ILE A 109 17.23 -19.19 12.91
CA ILE A 109 17.55 -18.15 13.89
C ILE A 109 19.07 -18.01 14.08
N ARG A 110 19.78 -19.13 14.19
CA ARG A 110 21.24 -19.15 14.38
C ARG A 110 22.00 -18.58 13.17
N ASP A 111 21.53 -18.90 11.95
CA ASP A 111 22.19 -18.46 10.72
C ASP A 111 22.03 -16.95 10.47
N GLY A 112 21.21 -16.25 11.30
CA GLY A 112 21.13 -14.79 11.35
C GLY A 112 20.46 -14.14 10.11
N ASN A 113 19.87 -14.91 9.21
CA ASN A 113 19.17 -14.37 8.03
C ASN A 113 17.68 -14.12 8.30
N LEU A 114 17.40 -13.43 9.43
CA LEU A 114 16.04 -13.12 9.83
C LEU A 114 15.52 -11.86 9.14
N LYS A 115 14.29 -11.94 8.64
CA LYS A 115 13.54 -10.82 8.08
C LYS A 115 12.41 -10.34 9.00
N VAL A 116 12.17 -11.05 10.10
CA VAL A 116 11.16 -10.76 11.13
C VAL A 116 11.73 -11.09 12.50
N PRO A 117 11.17 -10.57 13.59
CA PRO A 117 11.46 -11.03 14.94
C PRO A 117 11.35 -12.56 15.05
N SER A 118 12.27 -13.17 15.81
CA SER A 118 12.41 -14.64 15.87
C SER A 118 11.12 -15.39 16.26
N LYS A 119 10.23 -14.78 17.00
CA LYS A 119 8.93 -15.39 17.37
C LYS A 119 8.05 -15.71 16.13
N TYR A 120 8.23 -15.00 15.02
CA TYR A 120 7.48 -15.20 13.77
C TYR A 120 8.18 -16.15 12.77
N VAL A 121 9.32 -16.70 13.13
CA VAL A 121 9.92 -17.80 12.37
C VAL A 121 9.24 -19.08 12.80
N CYS A 122 8.49 -19.69 11.90
CA CYS A 122 7.62 -20.82 12.22
C CYS A 122 7.68 -21.91 11.16
N GLY A 123 7.15 -23.07 11.50
CA GLY A 123 6.93 -24.17 10.59
C GLY A 123 5.63 -24.00 9.81
N SER A 124 5.66 -24.43 8.56
CA SER A 124 4.48 -24.56 7.70
C SER A 124 4.48 -25.91 7.01
N LEU A 125 3.30 -26.50 6.86
CA LEU A 125 3.14 -27.78 6.15
C LEU A 125 1.93 -27.76 5.21
N GLY A 126 1.99 -28.60 4.20
CA GLY A 126 0.90 -28.82 3.24
C GLY A 126 0.51 -30.28 3.19
N ILE A 127 -0.79 -30.55 3.29
CA ILE A 127 -1.38 -31.89 3.19
C ILE A 127 -2.26 -31.95 1.95
N ARG A 128 -2.02 -32.94 1.09
CA ARG A 128 -2.95 -33.27 0.00
C ARG A 128 -3.98 -34.24 0.52
N MET A 129 -5.24 -33.81 0.55
CA MET A 129 -6.39 -34.65 0.90
C MET A 129 -6.70 -35.68 -0.18
N ASP A 130 -7.45 -36.73 0.15
CA ASP A 130 -7.82 -37.79 -0.78
C ASP A 130 -8.74 -37.32 -1.92
N ASP A 131 -9.45 -36.20 -1.74
CA ASP A 131 -10.27 -35.56 -2.77
C ASP A 131 -9.50 -34.61 -3.70
N GLY A 132 -8.18 -34.51 -3.53
CA GLY A 132 -7.28 -33.70 -4.33
C GLY A 132 -7.10 -32.26 -3.85
N ARG A 133 -7.91 -31.78 -2.91
CA ARG A 133 -7.69 -30.47 -2.26
C ARG A 133 -6.38 -30.49 -1.46
N LYS A 134 -5.84 -29.31 -1.22
CA LYS A 134 -4.64 -29.14 -0.39
C LYS A 134 -4.96 -28.24 0.78
N LEU A 135 -4.53 -28.66 1.95
CA LEU A 135 -4.62 -27.91 3.20
C LEU A 135 -3.22 -27.43 3.57
N TYR A 136 -3.09 -26.17 3.92
CA TYR A 136 -1.85 -25.58 4.41
C TYR A 136 -2.09 -25.04 5.81
N ILE A 137 -1.13 -25.28 6.71
CA ILE A 137 -1.12 -24.78 8.08
C ILE A 137 0.24 -24.16 8.35
N SER A 138 0.26 -22.92 8.82
CA SER A 138 1.46 -22.17 9.23
C SER A 138 1.37 -21.72 10.69
N GLY A 139 2.48 -21.26 11.25
CA GLY A 139 2.55 -20.90 12.66
C GLY A 139 2.83 -22.08 13.58
N LEU A 140 3.49 -23.13 13.07
CA LEU A 140 3.78 -24.34 13.80
C LEU A 140 5.19 -24.32 14.42
N THR A 141 5.27 -24.85 15.65
CA THR A 141 6.51 -25.19 16.36
C THR A 141 6.46 -26.65 16.78
N GLY A 142 7.51 -27.20 17.37
CA GLY A 142 7.51 -28.50 18.02
C GLY A 142 8.39 -29.55 17.38
N ASN A 143 8.42 -30.72 18.02
CA ASN A 143 9.38 -31.77 17.78
C ASN A 143 8.82 -32.96 16.98
N VAL A 144 7.74 -32.76 16.22
CA VAL A 144 7.22 -33.79 15.31
C VAL A 144 8.12 -33.84 14.08
N ARG A 145 8.57 -35.07 13.75
CA ARG A 145 9.45 -35.28 12.61
C ARG A 145 8.64 -35.66 11.36
N PHE A 146 8.84 -34.91 10.30
CA PHE A 146 8.13 -35.08 9.03
C PHE A 146 9.02 -35.56 7.91
N LYS A 147 8.38 -36.22 6.93
CA LYS A 147 8.97 -36.58 5.64
C LYS A 147 7.96 -36.39 4.54
N THR A 148 8.33 -35.70 3.46
CA THR A 148 7.48 -35.57 2.26
C THR A 148 7.02 -36.91 1.76
N GLY A 149 5.72 -37.06 1.50
CA GLY A 149 5.10 -38.33 1.12
C GLY A 149 4.57 -39.17 2.30
N MET A 150 4.83 -38.76 3.54
CA MET A 150 4.27 -39.41 4.73
C MET A 150 2.75 -39.34 4.73
N LYS A 151 2.10 -40.43 5.13
CA LYS A 151 0.65 -40.42 5.38
C LYS A 151 0.37 -39.76 6.70
N ILE A 152 -0.64 -38.90 6.69
CA ILE A 152 -1.14 -38.16 7.85
C ILE A 152 -2.57 -38.64 8.05
N SER A 153 -2.92 -38.94 9.29
CA SER A 153 -4.28 -39.28 9.67
C SER A 153 -4.95 -38.12 10.40
N LYS A 154 -6.25 -37.98 10.22
CA LYS A 154 -7.07 -37.02 10.95
C LYS A 154 -6.86 -37.19 12.45
N GLY A 155 -6.48 -36.11 13.14
CA GLY A 155 -6.16 -36.10 14.57
C GLY A 155 -4.69 -36.33 14.91
N ASP A 156 -3.83 -36.70 13.94
CA ASP A 156 -2.38 -36.77 14.19
C ASP A 156 -1.84 -35.41 14.64
N ILE A 157 -0.93 -35.41 15.60
CA ILE A 157 -0.29 -34.18 16.07
C ILE A 157 0.66 -33.66 14.99
N LEU A 158 0.44 -32.43 14.54
CA LEU A 158 1.26 -31.74 13.54
C LEU A 158 2.30 -30.80 14.16
N GLY A 159 2.11 -30.39 15.40
CA GLY A 159 2.99 -29.46 16.09
C GLY A 159 2.27 -28.75 17.23
N LYS A 160 2.75 -27.57 17.53
CA LYS A 160 2.18 -26.68 18.55
C LYS A 160 1.93 -25.30 17.95
N VAL A 161 0.97 -24.57 18.50
CA VAL A 161 0.69 -23.19 18.15
C VAL A 161 1.92 -22.32 18.42
N GLY A 162 2.30 -21.52 17.46
CA GLY A 162 3.33 -20.51 17.51
C GLY A 162 2.77 -19.17 16.97
N TYR A 163 3.46 -18.53 16.03
CA TYR A 163 3.07 -17.21 15.50
C TYR A 163 3.15 -17.21 13.96
N ALA A 164 2.01 -17.32 13.30
CA ALA A 164 1.92 -17.43 11.84
C ALA A 164 2.14 -16.09 11.13
N PHE A 165 1.76 -14.97 11.75
CA PHE A 165 1.77 -13.67 11.09
C PHE A 165 2.08 -12.53 12.06
N LYS A 166 2.96 -11.60 11.64
CA LYS A 166 3.51 -10.56 12.51
C LYS A 166 2.52 -9.47 12.96
N GLU A 167 1.39 -9.34 12.29
CA GLU A 167 0.37 -8.34 12.62
C GLU A 167 -0.53 -8.76 13.81
N PHE A 168 -0.33 -9.97 14.36
CA PHE A 168 -1.02 -10.45 15.54
C PHE A 168 -0.01 -10.72 16.67
N ASP A 169 -0.23 -10.14 17.83
CA ASP A 169 0.64 -10.32 19.01
C ASP A 169 0.39 -11.63 19.75
N GLU A 170 -0.81 -12.19 19.63
CA GLU A 170 -1.23 -13.44 20.27
C GLU A 170 -0.69 -14.66 19.52
N PRO A 171 -0.37 -15.77 20.20
CA PRO A 171 -0.01 -17.03 19.54
C PRO A 171 -1.16 -17.50 18.64
N HIS A 172 -0.86 -17.87 17.41
CA HIS A 172 -1.88 -18.26 16.43
C HIS A 172 -1.29 -19.11 15.30
N ILE A 173 -2.17 -19.83 14.62
CA ILE A 173 -1.89 -20.51 13.36
C ILE A 173 -2.67 -19.85 12.23
N SER A 174 -2.20 -19.98 11.00
CA SER A 174 -2.99 -19.73 9.80
C SER A 174 -3.33 -21.03 9.10
N LEU A 175 -4.51 -21.09 8.48
CA LEU A 175 -5.01 -22.23 7.74
C LEU A 175 -5.61 -21.78 6.44
N SER A 176 -5.13 -22.34 5.31
CA SER A 176 -5.73 -22.12 4.00
C SER A 176 -5.98 -23.42 3.25
N ILE A 177 -6.93 -23.39 2.33
CA ILE A 177 -7.29 -24.54 1.50
C ILE A 177 -7.20 -24.16 0.04
N SER A 178 -6.54 -25.00 -0.77
CA SER A 178 -6.61 -24.90 -2.23
C SER A 178 -7.50 -26.00 -2.79
N THR A 179 -8.28 -25.63 -3.80
CA THR A 179 -9.04 -26.59 -4.62
C THR A 179 -8.11 -27.53 -5.39
N SER A 180 -8.64 -28.61 -5.95
CA SER A 180 -7.84 -29.60 -6.70
C SER A 180 -7.14 -28.99 -7.93
N ASP A 181 -7.69 -27.93 -8.52
CA ASP A 181 -7.08 -27.15 -9.61
C ASP A 181 -6.11 -26.05 -9.14
N GLY A 182 -5.88 -25.94 -7.81
CA GLY A 182 -4.88 -25.06 -7.23
C GLY A 182 -5.35 -23.63 -6.93
N LYS A 183 -6.65 -23.35 -7.06
CA LYS A 183 -7.22 -22.05 -6.69
C LYS A 183 -7.49 -21.99 -5.19
N ALA A 184 -7.56 -20.78 -4.64
CA ALA A 184 -8.00 -20.57 -3.27
C ALA A 184 -9.40 -21.14 -3.04
N GLY A 185 -9.57 -21.85 -1.95
CA GLY A 185 -10.83 -22.45 -1.50
C GLY A 185 -11.25 -21.88 -0.15
N ASP A 186 -12.52 -21.99 0.16
CA ASP A 186 -13.05 -21.56 1.44
C ASP A 186 -12.55 -22.46 2.59
N PRO A 187 -11.77 -21.93 3.56
CA PRO A 187 -11.29 -22.73 4.67
C PRO A 187 -12.32 -22.89 5.81
N MET A 188 -13.50 -22.26 5.76
CA MET A 188 -14.49 -22.28 6.83
C MET A 188 -15.58 -23.35 6.63
N THR A 189 -16.15 -23.44 5.41
CA THR A 189 -17.23 -24.39 5.08
C THR A 189 -16.88 -25.86 5.43
N PRO A 190 -15.63 -26.36 5.23
CA PRO A 190 -15.30 -27.73 5.60
C PRO A 190 -15.38 -28.06 7.10
N PHE A 191 -15.39 -27.04 7.96
CA PHE A 191 -15.62 -27.18 9.41
C PHE A 191 -17.10 -26.98 9.83
N GLY A 192 -17.99 -26.76 8.84
CA GLY A 192 -19.41 -26.48 9.12
C GLY A 192 -19.69 -25.05 9.56
N LEU A 193 -18.76 -24.12 9.33
CA LEU A 193 -18.89 -22.71 9.71
C LEU A 193 -19.53 -21.91 8.58
N GLU A 194 -20.35 -20.92 8.94
CA GLU A 194 -20.87 -19.93 7.98
C GLU A 194 -19.73 -19.05 7.44
N THR A 195 -19.81 -18.78 6.15
CA THR A 195 -18.77 -18.01 5.44
C THR A 195 -19.36 -17.02 4.46
N THR A 196 -18.65 -15.91 4.30
CA THR A 196 -18.89 -14.92 3.23
C THR A 196 -17.83 -15.05 2.11
N PHE A 197 -17.00 -16.08 2.15
CA PHE A 197 -15.93 -16.29 1.19
C PHE A 197 -16.46 -16.39 -0.24
N VAL A 198 -15.90 -15.58 -1.13
CA VAL A 198 -16.18 -15.61 -2.58
C VAL A 198 -14.98 -16.21 -3.30
N ALA A 199 -15.15 -17.39 -3.87
CA ALA A 199 -14.07 -18.07 -4.59
C ALA A 199 -13.53 -17.20 -5.74
N PRO A 200 -12.19 -17.26 -6.04
CA PRO A 200 -11.61 -16.56 -7.17
C PRO A 200 -12.37 -16.82 -8.48
N GLY A 201 -12.65 -15.74 -9.23
CA GLY A 201 -13.40 -15.81 -10.48
C GLY A 201 -14.90 -16.01 -10.35
N LYS A 202 -15.48 -15.92 -9.15
CA LYS A 202 -16.93 -16.04 -8.90
C LYS A 202 -17.66 -14.71 -8.80
N MET A 203 -16.94 -13.61 -8.59
CA MET A 203 -17.56 -12.29 -8.65
C MET A 203 -17.84 -11.95 -10.12
N ILE A 204 -19.11 -11.85 -10.47
CA ILE A 204 -19.54 -11.50 -11.82
C ILE A 204 -19.52 -9.97 -11.93
N ILE A 205 -18.76 -9.49 -12.90
CA ILE A 205 -18.76 -8.09 -13.30
C ILE A 205 -19.66 -7.97 -14.53
N PRO A 206 -20.61 -7.03 -14.55
CA PRO A 206 -21.50 -6.85 -15.70
C PRO A 206 -20.70 -6.35 -16.92
N GLU A 207 -21.10 -6.77 -18.12
CA GLU A 207 -20.56 -6.19 -19.35
C GLU A 207 -21.10 -4.76 -19.57
N THR A 208 -22.35 -4.53 -19.19
CA THR A 208 -23.03 -3.24 -19.24
C THR A 208 -23.79 -3.00 -17.95
N LEU A 209 -24.04 -1.73 -17.65
CA LEU A 209 -24.88 -1.24 -16.56
C LEU A 209 -26.11 -0.55 -17.13
N THR A 210 -27.28 -0.82 -16.57
CA THR A 210 -28.47 0.00 -16.90
C THR A 210 -28.26 1.43 -16.38
N PRO A 211 -28.99 2.43 -16.90
CA PRO A 211 -28.91 3.79 -16.39
C PRO A 211 -29.10 3.87 -14.88
N GLU A 212 -30.07 3.15 -14.33
CA GLU A 212 -30.37 3.14 -12.90
C GLU A 212 -29.21 2.56 -12.08
N GLN A 213 -28.58 1.48 -12.56
CA GLN A 213 -27.43 0.84 -11.92
C GLN A 213 -26.20 1.76 -11.94
N ALA A 214 -25.92 2.36 -13.08
CA ALA A 214 -24.78 3.26 -13.26
C ALA A 214 -24.93 4.54 -12.42
N GLN A 215 -26.12 5.15 -12.44
CA GLN A 215 -26.43 6.34 -11.64
C GLN A 215 -26.39 6.04 -10.14
N GLN A 216 -26.91 4.88 -9.71
CA GLN A 216 -26.85 4.44 -8.32
C GLN A 216 -25.39 4.32 -7.84
N ASP A 217 -24.56 3.58 -8.58
CA ASP A 217 -23.16 3.39 -8.24
C ASP A 217 -22.39 4.72 -8.20
N PHE A 218 -22.62 5.58 -9.20
CA PHE A 218 -21.97 6.87 -9.25
C PHE A 218 -22.41 7.80 -8.12
N SER A 219 -23.70 7.76 -7.74
CA SER A 219 -24.22 8.51 -6.59
C SER A 219 -23.56 8.06 -5.29
N ILE A 220 -23.46 6.75 -5.07
CA ILE A 220 -22.79 6.17 -3.88
C ILE A 220 -21.32 6.63 -3.81
N LEU A 221 -20.63 6.63 -4.93
CA LEU A 221 -19.23 7.08 -5.00
C LEU A 221 -19.09 8.55 -4.59
N MET A 222 -19.91 9.44 -5.16
CA MET A 222 -19.86 10.86 -4.87
C MET A 222 -20.28 11.17 -3.43
N ASP A 223 -21.32 10.48 -2.92
CA ASP A 223 -21.77 10.62 -1.53
C ASP A 223 -20.68 10.16 -0.54
N ALA A 224 -19.96 9.06 -0.86
CA ALA A 224 -18.86 8.57 -0.04
C ALA A 224 -17.69 9.56 0.03
N TYR A 225 -17.32 10.21 -1.07
CA TYR A 225 -16.29 11.26 -1.03
C TYR A 225 -16.72 12.43 -0.16
N GLN A 226 -17.94 12.90 -0.32
CA GLN A 226 -18.45 14.06 0.45
C GLN A 226 -18.57 13.75 1.94
N GLU A 227 -18.90 12.52 2.31
CA GLU A 227 -19.07 12.10 3.70
C GLU A 227 -17.73 11.84 4.38
N ILE A 228 -16.80 11.18 3.69
CA ILE A 228 -15.64 10.54 4.32
C ILE A 228 -14.33 11.32 4.10
N PHE A 229 -14.11 11.85 2.89
CA PHE A 229 -12.82 12.41 2.51
C PHE A 229 -12.54 13.76 3.20
N PRO A 230 -11.51 13.85 4.07
CA PRO A 230 -11.40 14.96 5.02
C PRO A 230 -10.89 16.28 4.44
N THR A 231 -10.39 16.28 3.19
CA THR A 231 -9.83 17.48 2.52
C THR A 231 -10.57 17.83 1.24
N LEU A 232 -11.79 17.37 1.07
CA LEU A 232 -12.54 17.55 -0.16
C LEU A 232 -12.70 19.03 -0.52
N ASP A 233 -13.05 19.86 0.45
CA ASP A 233 -13.28 21.31 0.31
C ASP A 233 -11.98 22.12 0.11
N GLU A 234 -10.81 21.53 0.39
CA GLU A 234 -9.50 22.14 0.11
C GLU A 234 -9.04 21.89 -1.33
N ILE A 235 -9.51 20.77 -1.95
CA ILE A 235 -9.10 20.34 -3.28
C ILE A 235 -10.07 20.82 -4.35
N VAL A 236 -11.37 20.78 -4.05
CA VAL A 236 -12.43 21.12 -5.01
C VAL A 236 -13.53 21.92 -4.32
N THR A 237 -14.00 22.98 -4.98
CA THR A 237 -15.14 23.75 -4.46
C THR A 237 -16.44 22.96 -4.59
N GLN A 238 -17.42 23.23 -3.71
CA GLN A 238 -18.74 22.58 -3.79
C GLN A 238 -19.38 22.76 -5.16
N GLU A 239 -19.23 23.93 -5.79
CA GLU A 239 -19.76 24.20 -7.13
C GLU A 239 -19.12 23.30 -8.20
N GLN A 240 -17.81 23.12 -8.15
CA GLN A 240 -17.09 22.22 -9.08
C GLN A 240 -17.50 20.76 -8.87
N PHE A 241 -17.61 20.35 -7.60
CA PHE A 241 -18.04 18.99 -7.24
C PHE A 241 -19.46 18.70 -7.75
N ASP A 242 -20.42 19.61 -7.52
CA ASP A 242 -21.80 19.46 -7.95
C ASP A 242 -21.94 19.52 -9.48
N ALA A 243 -21.14 20.36 -10.15
CA ALA A 243 -21.11 20.43 -11.61
C ALA A 243 -20.59 19.12 -12.22
N PHE A 244 -19.47 18.57 -11.70
CA PHE A 244 -18.93 17.30 -12.13
C PHE A 244 -19.93 16.15 -11.92
N ARG A 245 -20.59 16.10 -10.75
CA ARG A 245 -21.64 15.13 -10.43
C ARG A 245 -22.79 15.22 -11.42
N SER A 246 -23.31 16.43 -11.65
CA SER A 246 -24.46 16.68 -12.56
C SER A 246 -24.14 16.31 -14.02
N GLU A 247 -22.95 16.67 -14.52
CA GLU A 247 -22.50 16.30 -15.87
C GLU A 247 -22.38 14.78 -16.01
N SER A 248 -21.75 14.14 -15.05
CA SER A 248 -21.55 12.69 -15.03
C SER A 248 -22.88 11.94 -15.01
N MET A 249 -23.85 12.40 -14.20
CA MET A 249 -25.19 11.79 -14.15
C MET A 249 -25.92 11.88 -15.49
N LYS A 250 -25.75 12.96 -16.27
CA LYS A 250 -26.32 13.08 -17.65
C LYS A 250 -25.68 12.09 -18.62
N ILE A 251 -24.37 11.84 -18.50
CA ILE A 251 -23.70 10.81 -19.31
C ILE A 251 -24.30 9.43 -19.05
N LEU A 252 -24.70 9.16 -17.80
CA LEU A 252 -25.24 7.88 -17.33
C LEU A 252 -26.77 7.73 -17.55
N GLU A 253 -27.43 8.61 -18.32
CA GLU A 253 -28.82 8.45 -18.72
C GLU A 253 -29.02 7.34 -19.77
N LYS A 254 -27.96 6.71 -20.25
CA LYS A 254 -27.97 5.63 -21.24
C LYS A 254 -27.31 4.39 -20.65
N GLU A 255 -27.65 3.22 -21.22
CA GLU A 255 -26.90 1.99 -20.95
C GLU A 255 -25.42 2.24 -21.21
N THR A 256 -24.59 1.92 -20.21
CA THR A 256 -23.16 2.24 -20.21
C THR A 256 -22.36 0.95 -20.14
N SER A 257 -21.35 0.80 -21.00
CA SER A 257 -20.43 -0.32 -20.87
C SER A 257 -19.67 -0.22 -19.54
N TYR A 258 -19.29 -1.37 -18.97
CA TYR A 258 -18.46 -1.38 -17.76
C TYR A 258 -17.21 -0.51 -17.92
N LEU A 259 -16.54 -0.60 -19.08
CA LEU A 259 -15.31 0.16 -19.34
C LEU A 259 -15.57 1.67 -19.34
N ASP A 260 -16.66 2.13 -19.95
CA ASP A 260 -16.98 3.56 -19.97
C ASP A 260 -17.37 4.05 -18.57
N PHE A 261 -18.07 3.24 -17.78
CA PHE A 261 -18.35 3.55 -16.39
C PHE A 261 -17.08 3.60 -15.55
N TYR A 262 -16.17 2.63 -15.74
CA TYR A 262 -14.85 2.62 -15.08
C TYR A 262 -14.03 3.86 -15.41
N LYS A 263 -13.99 4.28 -16.68
CA LYS A 263 -13.33 5.52 -17.10
C LYS A 263 -13.92 6.74 -16.42
N LEU A 264 -15.27 6.79 -16.32
CA LEU A 264 -15.95 7.89 -15.62
C LEU A 264 -15.64 7.88 -14.13
N ALA A 265 -15.70 6.72 -13.47
CA ALA A 265 -15.30 6.59 -12.07
C ALA A 265 -13.83 7.00 -11.85
N ARG A 266 -12.91 6.65 -12.77
CA ARG A 266 -11.51 7.04 -12.70
C ARG A 266 -11.31 8.56 -12.77
N ARG A 267 -12.13 9.30 -13.49
CA ARG A 267 -12.08 10.77 -13.54
C ARG A 267 -12.30 11.38 -12.18
N THR A 268 -13.04 10.72 -11.26
CA THR A 268 -13.23 11.22 -9.89
C THR A 268 -11.94 11.26 -9.07
N THR A 269 -10.95 10.45 -9.42
CA THR A 269 -9.64 10.38 -8.74
C THR A 269 -8.52 10.99 -9.60
N SER A 270 -8.86 11.94 -10.47
CA SER A 270 -7.93 12.59 -11.40
C SER A 270 -7.85 14.09 -11.17
N ALA A 271 -7.02 14.76 -11.96
CA ALA A 271 -6.91 16.21 -12.00
C ALA A 271 -8.26 16.94 -12.22
N GLU A 272 -9.29 16.24 -12.68
CA GLU A 272 -10.62 16.83 -12.89
C GLU A 272 -11.43 17.00 -11.61
N LEU A 273 -11.17 16.21 -10.55
CA LEU A 273 -11.93 16.30 -9.29
C LEU A 273 -11.05 16.15 -8.05
N ILE A 274 -10.63 14.92 -7.71
CA ILE A 274 -9.86 14.64 -6.48
C ILE A 274 -8.46 14.18 -6.86
N HIS A 275 -7.49 15.09 -6.80
CA HIS A 275 -6.08 14.77 -7.02
C HIS A 275 -5.40 14.62 -5.65
N ASP A 276 -5.38 13.39 -5.18
CA ASP A 276 -4.78 13.00 -3.91
C ASP A 276 -3.99 11.69 -4.09
N SER A 277 -2.83 11.58 -3.47
CA SER A 277 -1.91 10.46 -3.66
C SER A 277 -2.40 9.15 -3.02
N HIS A 278 -3.36 9.23 -2.11
CA HIS A 278 -3.89 8.09 -1.36
C HIS A 278 -5.31 7.69 -1.76
N VAL A 279 -6.02 8.51 -2.54
CA VAL A 279 -7.31 8.12 -3.15
C VAL A 279 -7.04 7.29 -4.41
N SER A 280 -7.65 6.12 -4.51
CA SER A 280 -7.41 5.26 -5.67
C SER A 280 -8.59 4.35 -6.00
N LEU A 281 -8.79 4.09 -7.31
CA LEU A 281 -9.62 2.97 -7.73
C LEU A 281 -8.82 1.68 -7.63
N LEU A 282 -9.35 0.71 -6.88
CA LEU A 282 -8.78 -0.62 -6.72
C LEU A 282 -9.34 -1.52 -7.83
N THR A 283 -8.53 -1.82 -8.83
CA THR A 283 -8.96 -2.57 -10.02
C THR A 283 -8.73 -4.07 -9.91
N ARG A 284 -8.17 -4.55 -8.80
CA ARG A 284 -7.71 -5.92 -8.68
C ARG A 284 -8.23 -6.60 -7.42
N ASP A 285 -9.52 -6.87 -7.38
CA ASP A 285 -10.04 -7.82 -6.42
C ASP A 285 -9.85 -9.24 -7.00
N PRO A 286 -9.11 -10.15 -6.33
CA PRO A 286 -8.93 -11.54 -6.80
C PRO A 286 -10.22 -12.30 -7.01
N ARG A 287 -11.30 -11.88 -6.33
CA ARG A 287 -12.65 -12.45 -6.53
C ARG A 287 -13.19 -12.23 -7.93
N MET A 288 -12.67 -11.24 -8.66
CA MET A 288 -13.10 -10.93 -10.04
C MET A 288 -12.58 -11.91 -11.09
N GLY A 289 -11.62 -12.77 -10.79
CA GLY A 289 -11.05 -13.75 -11.72
C GLY A 289 -9.99 -13.17 -12.66
N GLU A 290 -9.28 -14.10 -13.34
CA GLU A 290 -8.16 -13.76 -14.22
C GLU A 290 -8.58 -13.14 -15.57
N ASP A 291 -9.86 -13.24 -15.95
CA ASP A 291 -10.36 -12.89 -17.29
C ASP A 291 -10.29 -11.39 -17.62
N ARG A 292 -9.88 -10.53 -16.67
CA ARG A 292 -9.79 -9.08 -16.84
C ARG A 292 -8.37 -8.52 -16.83
N ARG A 293 -7.34 -9.32 -16.88
CA ARG A 293 -6.00 -8.82 -17.17
C ARG A 293 -5.97 -8.35 -18.62
N ALA A 294 -5.44 -7.15 -18.85
CA ALA A 294 -5.15 -6.70 -20.20
C ALA A 294 -4.37 -7.79 -20.93
N LEU A 295 -5.04 -8.48 -21.85
CA LEU A 295 -4.44 -9.58 -22.59
C LEU A 295 -3.60 -9.07 -23.75
N TYR A 296 -3.78 -7.82 -24.14
CA TYR A 296 -3.11 -7.21 -25.28
C TYR A 296 -2.50 -5.87 -24.89
N SER A 297 -1.28 -5.66 -25.31
CA SER A 297 -0.52 -4.44 -25.06
C SER A 297 0.13 -3.95 -26.36
N PRO A 298 0.28 -2.62 -26.56
CA PRO A 298 0.97 -2.07 -27.71
C PRO A 298 2.45 -2.44 -27.69
N ASN A 299 3.10 -2.46 -28.85
CA ASN A 299 4.56 -2.58 -28.94
C ASN A 299 5.27 -1.28 -28.57
N LEU A 300 4.60 -0.14 -28.75
CA LEU A 300 5.13 1.19 -28.45
C LEU A 300 4.40 1.78 -27.27
N MET A 301 5.13 2.05 -26.19
CA MET A 301 4.65 2.79 -25.02
C MET A 301 4.95 4.27 -25.22
N LEU A 302 3.91 5.10 -25.17
CA LEU A 302 4.02 6.52 -25.40
C LEU A 302 4.09 7.30 -24.09
N GLY A 303 4.92 8.34 -24.05
CA GLY A 303 5.02 9.26 -22.94
C GLY A 303 5.05 10.71 -23.43
N ILE A 304 4.76 11.63 -22.53
CA ILE A 304 4.75 13.07 -22.79
C ILE A 304 5.96 13.69 -22.12
N ILE A 305 6.76 14.43 -22.87
CA ILE A 305 7.87 15.22 -22.36
C ILE A 305 7.63 16.66 -22.80
N LYS A 306 7.39 17.55 -21.85
CA LYS A 306 6.87 18.89 -22.11
C LYS A 306 5.59 18.78 -22.95
N ASP A 307 5.54 19.39 -24.13
CA ASP A 307 4.38 19.38 -25.00
C ASP A 307 4.55 18.44 -26.22
N THR A 308 5.34 17.39 -26.06
CA THR A 308 5.67 16.48 -27.17
C THR A 308 5.43 15.02 -26.75
N LEU A 309 4.75 14.27 -27.62
CA LEU A 309 4.51 12.84 -27.47
C LEU A 309 5.68 12.05 -28.04
N PHE A 310 6.24 11.13 -27.26
CA PHE A 310 7.39 10.30 -27.63
C PHE A 310 7.11 8.82 -27.42
N VAL A 311 7.84 7.97 -28.13
CA VAL A 311 7.99 6.56 -27.77
C VAL A 311 8.99 6.47 -26.60
N THR A 312 8.50 6.20 -25.39
CA THR A 312 9.33 6.12 -24.18
C THR A 312 9.83 4.71 -23.88
N MET A 313 9.08 3.70 -24.29
CA MET A 313 9.48 2.28 -24.23
C MET A 313 8.94 1.54 -25.44
N ALA A 314 9.59 0.44 -25.81
CA ALA A 314 9.13 -0.40 -26.90
C ALA A 314 9.42 -1.89 -26.64
N SER A 315 8.68 -2.78 -27.32
CA SER A 315 9.02 -4.19 -27.38
C SER A 315 10.37 -4.41 -28.04
N ILE A 316 11.01 -5.57 -27.77
CA ILE A 316 12.36 -5.90 -28.27
C ILE A 316 12.48 -5.69 -29.79
N GLY A 317 11.44 -6.05 -30.56
CA GLY A 317 11.42 -5.90 -32.00
C GLY A 317 11.33 -4.45 -32.50
N CYS A 318 10.95 -3.52 -31.63
CA CYS A 318 10.71 -2.10 -31.94
C CYS A 318 11.66 -1.15 -31.21
N LYS A 319 12.74 -1.67 -30.62
CA LYS A 319 13.67 -0.90 -29.77
C LYS A 319 14.23 0.37 -30.43
N ASP A 320 14.41 0.34 -31.75
CA ASP A 320 14.99 1.47 -32.54
C ASP A 320 13.98 2.63 -32.70
N MET A 321 12.72 2.44 -32.29
CA MET A 321 11.68 3.48 -32.30
C MET A 321 11.68 4.33 -31.02
N VAL A 322 12.36 3.90 -29.96
CA VAL A 322 12.44 4.66 -28.71
C VAL A 322 13.12 6.00 -28.93
N GLY A 323 12.55 7.06 -28.37
CA GLY A 323 13.00 8.45 -28.55
C GLY A 323 12.40 9.14 -29.75
N ARG A 324 11.66 8.45 -30.63
CA ARG A 324 11.00 9.09 -31.79
C ARG A 324 9.79 9.91 -31.32
N LYS A 325 9.61 11.06 -31.98
CA LYS A 325 8.47 11.95 -31.75
C LYS A 325 7.26 11.47 -32.53
N VAL A 326 6.10 11.44 -31.83
CA VAL A 326 4.82 11.06 -32.43
C VAL A 326 4.03 12.30 -32.81
N ALA A 327 3.62 12.40 -34.07
CA ALA A 327 2.78 13.49 -34.56
C ALA A 327 1.28 13.16 -34.51
N PHE A 328 0.91 11.87 -34.75
CA PHE A 328 -0.47 11.41 -34.68
C PHE A 328 -0.56 9.98 -34.12
N LEU A 329 -1.61 9.73 -33.37
CA LEU A 329 -2.00 8.40 -32.90
C LEU A 329 -3.42 8.09 -33.39
N ASP A 330 -3.59 7.02 -34.16
CA ASP A 330 -4.88 6.62 -34.76
C ASP A 330 -5.58 7.79 -35.55
N GLY A 331 -4.79 8.62 -36.19
CA GLY A 331 -5.27 9.80 -36.92
C GLY A 331 -5.54 11.03 -36.03
N VAL A 332 -5.45 10.93 -34.71
CA VAL A 332 -5.64 12.03 -33.75
C VAL A 332 -4.29 12.78 -33.62
N PRO A 333 -4.26 14.13 -33.72
CA PRO A 333 -3.06 14.91 -33.49
C PRO A 333 -2.49 14.71 -32.08
N ALA A 334 -1.16 14.64 -31.94
CA ALA A 334 -0.49 14.43 -30.66
C ALA A 334 -0.91 15.47 -29.59
N ALA A 335 -1.12 16.73 -29.97
CA ALA A 335 -1.57 17.77 -29.06
C ALA A 335 -2.93 17.44 -28.39
N GLU A 336 -3.86 16.88 -29.17
CA GLU A 336 -5.18 16.47 -28.65
C GLU A 336 -5.07 15.22 -27.77
N VAL A 337 -4.16 14.27 -28.11
CA VAL A 337 -3.86 13.10 -27.25
C VAL A 337 -3.29 13.57 -25.92
N ILE A 338 -2.37 14.53 -25.93
CA ILE A 338 -1.78 15.12 -24.72
C ILE A 338 -2.86 15.78 -23.87
N GLU A 339 -3.70 16.66 -24.43
CA GLU A 339 -4.76 17.36 -23.70
C GLU A 339 -5.73 16.38 -23.01
N ARG A 340 -6.13 15.32 -23.70
CA ARG A 340 -7.00 14.28 -23.11
C ARG A 340 -6.30 13.53 -21.99
N THR A 341 -5.03 13.24 -22.15
CA THR A 341 -4.22 12.50 -21.17
C THR A 341 -4.02 13.32 -19.89
N GLU A 342 -3.74 14.60 -19.99
CA GLU A 342 -3.55 15.51 -18.87
C GLU A 342 -4.74 15.50 -17.89
N LYS A 343 -5.95 15.46 -18.41
CA LYS A 343 -7.17 15.41 -17.60
C LYS A 343 -7.34 14.10 -16.82
N MET A 344 -6.65 13.04 -17.23
CA MET A 344 -6.76 11.70 -16.63
C MET A 344 -5.62 11.37 -15.67
N LEU A 345 -4.63 12.23 -15.49
CA LEU A 345 -3.52 12.00 -14.56
C LEU A 345 -4.06 11.92 -13.13
N THR A 346 -3.61 10.92 -12.36
CA THR A 346 -4.14 10.58 -11.03
C THR A 346 -3.05 10.42 -9.98
N GLY A 347 -3.41 10.50 -8.71
CA GLY A 347 -2.57 10.04 -7.61
C GLY A 347 -1.42 10.96 -7.25
N TYR A 348 -1.63 12.29 -7.24
CA TYR A 348 -0.68 13.29 -6.75
C TYR A 348 -1.38 14.31 -5.86
N ASP A 349 -0.63 14.91 -4.94
CA ASP A 349 -1.15 15.90 -4.02
C ASP A 349 -0.94 17.32 -4.56
N GLY A 350 -1.95 18.15 -4.45
CA GLY A 350 -1.89 19.57 -4.79
C GLY A 350 -1.36 19.85 -6.22
N GLU A 351 -0.42 20.79 -6.34
CA GLU A 351 0.18 21.22 -7.61
C GLU A 351 1.58 20.59 -7.83
N ASN A 352 1.73 19.31 -7.58
CA ASN A 352 3.00 18.59 -7.71
C ASN A 352 3.43 18.41 -9.17
N GLU A 353 4.21 19.35 -9.68
CA GLU A 353 4.70 19.33 -11.07
C GLU A 353 5.64 18.14 -11.34
N SER A 354 6.51 17.80 -10.40
CA SER A 354 7.48 16.72 -10.60
C SER A 354 6.79 15.37 -10.79
N PHE A 355 5.76 15.10 -10.00
CA PHE A 355 5.01 13.86 -10.15
C PHE A 355 4.11 13.86 -11.41
N ARG A 356 3.55 15.02 -11.79
CA ARG A 356 2.84 15.14 -13.07
C ARG A 356 3.77 14.84 -14.24
N ASP A 357 5.01 15.36 -14.25
CA ASP A 357 5.99 15.05 -15.29
C ASP A 357 6.35 13.55 -15.29
N TYR A 358 6.47 12.90 -14.12
CA TYR A 358 6.66 11.46 -14.04
C TYR A 358 5.48 10.66 -14.61
N LEU A 359 4.23 11.05 -14.32
CA LEU A 359 3.05 10.44 -14.91
C LEU A 359 3.01 10.63 -16.44
N ARG A 360 3.41 11.80 -16.92
CA ARG A 360 3.53 12.09 -18.35
C ARG A 360 4.51 11.16 -19.06
N LEU A 361 5.62 10.80 -18.42
CA LEU A 361 6.56 9.82 -18.99
C LEU A 361 5.91 8.44 -19.15
N GLN A 362 4.91 8.13 -18.34
CA GLN A 362 4.17 6.87 -18.33
C GLN A 362 2.76 7.04 -18.93
N ALA A 363 2.58 8.00 -19.84
CA ALA A 363 1.28 8.36 -20.39
C ALA A 363 0.55 7.21 -21.09
N TRP A 364 1.27 6.15 -21.50
CA TRP A 364 0.64 4.93 -22.04
C TRP A 364 -0.42 4.32 -21.12
N ASN A 365 -0.29 4.49 -19.79
CA ASN A 365 -1.29 4.01 -18.81
C ASN A 365 -2.63 4.74 -18.91
N TYR A 366 -2.65 5.90 -19.57
CA TYR A 366 -3.79 6.78 -19.73
C TYR A 366 -4.25 6.88 -21.19
N ILE A 367 -3.30 6.84 -22.13
CA ILE A 367 -3.56 6.91 -23.58
C ILE A 367 -4.23 5.63 -24.08
N TYR A 368 -3.77 4.48 -23.57
CA TYR A 368 -4.29 3.18 -23.95
C TYR A 368 -5.22 2.64 -22.87
N ASP A 369 -6.34 2.04 -23.29
CA ASP A 369 -7.20 1.31 -22.37
C ASP A 369 -6.46 0.08 -21.84
N ASN A 370 -6.14 0.03 -20.56
CA ASN A 370 -5.40 -1.06 -19.93
C ASN A 370 -6.20 -2.39 -19.86
N GLU A 371 -7.46 -2.39 -20.30
CA GLU A 371 -8.36 -3.55 -20.25
C GLU A 371 -8.73 -4.08 -21.66
N VAL A 372 -7.79 -4.02 -22.60
CA VAL A 372 -8.02 -4.56 -23.95
C VAL A 372 -7.99 -6.08 -23.93
N THR A 373 -9.16 -6.68 -23.95
CA THR A 373 -9.34 -8.14 -23.98
C THR A 373 -9.37 -8.74 -25.40
N LYS A 374 -9.28 -7.89 -26.43
CA LYS A 374 -9.31 -8.30 -27.83
C LYS A 374 -8.10 -7.76 -28.58
N PRO A 375 -7.57 -8.46 -29.60
CA PRO A 375 -6.55 -7.94 -30.47
C PRO A 375 -6.93 -6.56 -31.01
N ARG A 376 -6.00 -5.63 -30.93
CA ARG A 376 -6.14 -4.26 -31.42
C ARG A 376 -4.93 -3.87 -32.25
N THR A 377 -5.11 -2.90 -33.14
CA THR A 377 -4.04 -2.21 -33.85
C THR A 377 -4.14 -0.71 -33.58
N SER A 378 -3.00 -0.05 -33.49
CA SER A 378 -2.89 1.40 -33.44
C SER A 378 -1.98 1.87 -34.56
N THR A 379 -2.26 3.01 -35.15
CA THR A 379 -1.40 3.62 -36.17
C THR A 379 -0.66 4.81 -35.58
N VAL A 380 0.65 4.71 -35.52
CA VAL A 380 1.54 5.78 -35.04
C VAL A 380 2.21 6.44 -36.23
N ARG A 381 1.95 7.74 -36.42
CA ARG A 381 2.66 8.54 -37.40
C ARG A 381 3.67 9.46 -36.71
N PHE A 382 4.91 9.36 -37.12
CA PHE A 382 6.01 10.12 -36.53
C PHE A 382 6.14 11.52 -37.19
N ASP A 383 6.94 12.41 -36.59
CA ASP A 383 7.17 13.77 -37.05
C ASP A 383 7.93 13.85 -38.42
N ASP A 384 8.69 12.80 -38.76
CA ASP A 384 9.32 12.64 -40.06
C ASP A 384 8.38 12.15 -41.18
N GLY A 385 7.09 11.95 -40.85
CA GLY A 385 6.06 11.49 -41.78
C GLY A 385 5.99 9.98 -41.97
N THR A 386 6.89 9.19 -41.36
CA THR A 386 6.80 7.71 -41.41
C THR A 386 5.68 7.21 -40.53
N GLU A 387 5.08 6.07 -40.91
CA GLU A 387 4.00 5.43 -40.18
C GLU A 387 4.39 4.02 -39.69
N TYR A 388 3.90 3.65 -38.52
CA TYR A 388 4.03 2.33 -37.96
C TYR A 388 2.64 1.82 -37.50
N VAL A 389 2.26 0.63 -38.00
CA VAL A 389 1.05 -0.04 -37.59
C VAL A 389 1.42 -0.97 -36.40
N ASP A 390 1.06 -0.56 -35.22
CA ASP A 390 1.31 -1.30 -33.98
C ASP A 390 0.23 -2.36 -33.80
N VAL A 391 0.58 -3.60 -34.06
CA VAL A 391 -0.30 -4.76 -33.80
C VAL A 391 -0.07 -5.19 -32.37
N TRP A 392 -1.06 -4.94 -31.50
CA TRP A 392 -0.98 -5.24 -30.08
C TRP A 392 -0.75 -6.73 -29.85
N MET A 393 0.14 -7.05 -28.93
CA MET A 393 0.51 -8.42 -28.62
C MET A 393 -0.12 -8.89 -27.31
N ASP A 394 -0.23 -10.20 -27.13
CA ASP A 394 -0.59 -10.81 -25.86
C ASP A 394 0.39 -10.33 -24.77
N SER A 395 -0.12 -9.63 -23.76
CA SER A 395 0.68 -9.01 -22.70
C SER A 395 1.55 -10.02 -21.94
N ARG A 396 1.16 -11.29 -21.89
CA ARG A 396 1.96 -12.38 -21.28
C ARG A 396 3.20 -12.72 -22.09
N LYS A 397 3.21 -12.39 -23.39
CA LYS A 397 4.32 -12.60 -24.32
C LYS A 397 5.12 -11.34 -24.55
N ALA A 398 4.56 -10.19 -24.15
CA ALA A 398 5.19 -8.89 -24.34
C ALA A 398 6.47 -8.81 -23.49
N ARG A 399 7.60 -8.62 -24.15
CA ARG A 399 8.88 -8.34 -23.52
C ARG A 399 9.30 -6.94 -23.89
N TYR A 400 8.94 -5.99 -23.06
CA TYR A 400 9.42 -4.63 -23.20
C TYR A 400 10.87 -4.57 -22.76
N ILE A 401 11.69 -3.89 -23.56
CA ILE A 401 12.94 -3.39 -23.05
C ILE A 401 12.59 -2.07 -22.41
N PRO A 402 12.70 -1.93 -21.11
CA PRO A 402 12.71 -0.64 -20.47
C PRO A 402 14.03 0.02 -20.90
N VAL A 403 14.03 0.66 -22.05
CA VAL A 403 15.23 1.36 -22.57
C VAL A 403 15.64 2.46 -21.60
N LEU A 404 14.66 3.05 -20.91
CA LEU A 404 14.90 3.96 -19.80
C LEU A 404 15.65 3.29 -18.63
N SER A 405 15.37 2.02 -18.33
CA SER A 405 15.93 1.34 -17.14
C SER A 405 17.33 0.78 -17.33
N THR A 406 17.76 0.52 -18.56
CA THR A 406 19.06 -0.13 -18.80
C THR A 406 20.18 0.83 -19.11
N ARG A 407 19.86 2.07 -19.50
CA ARG A 407 20.85 3.09 -19.89
C ARG A 407 21.03 4.20 -18.86
N LEU A 408 19.97 4.57 -18.14
CA LEU A 408 20.05 5.63 -17.13
C LEU A 408 20.56 5.07 -15.80
N GLY A 409 21.61 5.62 -15.27
CA GLY A 409 22.13 5.29 -13.95
C GLY A 409 21.05 5.39 -12.85
N TYR A 410 20.15 6.36 -12.99
CA TYR A 410 18.97 6.56 -12.19
C TYR A 410 18.03 5.33 -12.17
N TYR A 411 17.54 4.87 -13.32
CA TYR A 411 16.66 3.68 -13.39
C TYR A 411 17.40 2.37 -13.13
N LYS A 412 18.69 2.33 -13.40
CA LYS A 412 19.54 1.17 -13.09
C LYS A 412 19.59 0.92 -11.58
N ARG A 413 19.65 1.99 -10.75
CA ARG A 413 19.55 1.86 -9.29
C ARG A 413 18.17 1.37 -8.86
N MET A 414 17.09 1.89 -9.44
CA MET A 414 15.73 1.40 -9.17
C MET A 414 15.59 -0.10 -9.39
N TYR A 415 16.10 -0.62 -10.52
CA TYR A 415 16.04 -2.07 -10.79
C TYR A 415 16.94 -2.89 -9.88
N ALA A 416 18.09 -2.37 -9.51
CA ALA A 416 18.99 -3.01 -8.55
C ALA A 416 18.38 -3.09 -7.14
N ALA A 417 17.49 -2.16 -6.81
CA ALA A 417 16.78 -2.06 -5.55
C ALA A 417 15.57 -3.01 -5.44
N MET A 418 15.03 -3.49 -6.60
CA MET A 418 13.85 -4.34 -6.59
C MET A 418 14.03 -5.58 -5.71
N GLY A 419 13.12 -5.73 -4.74
CA GLY A 419 13.15 -6.84 -3.78
C GLY A 419 14.10 -6.67 -2.59
N LYS A 420 14.72 -5.50 -2.42
CA LYS A 420 15.48 -5.13 -1.23
C LYS A 420 14.71 -4.07 -0.43
N SER A 421 14.78 -4.16 0.90
CA SER A 421 14.21 -3.14 1.78
C SER A 421 15.18 -1.96 1.96
N TRP A 422 16.47 -2.25 2.01
CA TRP A 422 17.54 -1.27 2.14
C TRP A 422 18.88 -1.83 1.66
N GLU A 423 19.87 -0.94 1.43
CA GLU A 423 21.26 -1.32 1.17
C GLU A 423 22.23 -0.20 1.57
N TYR A 424 23.46 -0.57 1.85
CA TYR A 424 24.54 0.37 2.14
C TYR A 424 25.72 0.14 1.21
N GLU A 425 26.30 1.25 0.71
CA GLU A 425 27.50 1.26 -0.11
C GLU A 425 28.52 2.28 0.44
N SER A 426 29.74 1.85 0.70
CA SER A 426 30.85 2.77 1.01
C SER A 426 31.41 3.33 -0.30
N LEU A 427 31.01 4.56 -0.68
CA LEU A 427 31.43 5.17 -1.94
C LEU A 427 32.93 5.51 -1.93
N ASN A 428 33.46 5.97 -0.79
CA ASN A 428 34.87 6.24 -0.53
C ASN A 428 35.13 6.40 1.00
N ASP A 429 36.35 6.73 1.39
CA ASP A 429 36.74 6.89 2.81
C ASP A 429 35.93 7.98 3.54
N SER A 430 35.39 8.97 2.81
CA SER A 430 34.70 10.12 3.41
C SER A 430 33.19 10.09 3.27
N THR A 431 32.63 9.18 2.45
CA THR A 431 31.21 9.22 2.06
C THR A 431 30.59 7.83 2.00
N GLY A 432 29.50 7.62 2.73
CA GLY A 432 28.63 6.46 2.65
C GLY A 432 27.33 6.79 1.89
N LEU A 433 26.73 5.80 1.29
CA LEU A 433 25.40 5.85 0.66
C LEU A 433 24.51 4.80 1.29
N LEU A 434 23.47 5.25 1.99
CA LEU A 434 22.41 4.42 2.55
C LEU A 434 21.16 4.58 1.68
N SER A 435 20.74 3.54 1.00
CA SER A 435 19.50 3.51 0.24
C SER A 435 18.41 2.82 1.05
N ILE A 436 17.27 3.50 1.24
CA ILE A 436 16.10 2.99 1.96
C ILE A 436 14.96 2.89 0.93
N HIS A 437 14.58 1.67 0.56
CA HIS A 437 13.63 1.42 -0.52
C HIS A 437 12.19 1.26 -0.02
N THR A 438 12.00 1.08 1.30
CA THR A 438 10.68 1.03 1.94
C THR A 438 10.82 1.36 3.43
N PHE A 439 9.75 1.89 4.03
CA PHE A 439 9.60 1.99 5.49
C PHE A 439 8.77 0.83 6.08
N VAL A 440 8.53 -0.23 5.31
CA VAL A 440 8.04 -1.52 5.83
C VAL A 440 9.24 -2.34 6.27
N LEU A 441 9.85 -1.94 7.38
CA LEU A 441 11.05 -2.52 7.96
C LEU A 441 10.69 -3.23 9.27
N ASN A 442 11.29 -4.38 9.51
CA ASN A 442 11.20 -5.08 10.78
C ASN A 442 12.37 -4.71 11.73
N GLU A 443 12.28 -5.14 12.99
CA GLU A 443 13.28 -4.82 14.01
C GLU A 443 14.68 -5.30 13.65
N VAL A 444 14.81 -6.44 12.99
CA VAL A 444 16.11 -7.00 12.58
C VAL A 444 16.77 -6.14 11.50
N GLU A 445 15.98 -5.64 10.56
CA GLU A 445 16.46 -4.72 9.52
C GLU A 445 16.85 -3.38 10.12
N LEU A 446 16.04 -2.86 11.03
CA LEU A 446 16.32 -1.61 11.74
C LEU A 446 17.58 -1.70 12.60
N ASP A 447 17.79 -2.81 13.30
CA ASP A 447 19.04 -3.07 14.05
C ASP A 447 20.25 -3.14 13.12
N ALA A 448 20.12 -3.83 11.97
CA ALA A 448 21.21 -3.93 10.99
C ALA A 448 21.56 -2.57 10.37
N ILE A 449 20.55 -1.72 10.09
CA ILE A 449 20.79 -0.33 9.64
C ILE A 449 21.49 0.47 10.74
N ALA A 450 21.02 0.38 11.98
CA ALA A 450 21.62 1.08 13.11
C ALA A 450 23.10 0.68 13.33
N ASP A 451 23.39 -0.61 13.27
CA ASP A 451 24.78 -1.11 13.40
C ASP A 451 25.66 -0.65 12.24
N THR A 452 25.13 -0.62 11.01
CA THR A 452 25.84 -0.09 9.85
C THR A 452 26.16 1.39 10.03
N ILE A 453 25.19 2.21 10.46
CA ILE A 453 25.40 3.65 10.70
C ILE A 453 26.43 3.87 11.79
N ARG A 454 26.40 3.08 12.87
CA ARG A 454 27.39 3.16 13.96
C ARG A 454 28.79 2.78 13.48
N ALA A 455 28.92 1.72 12.70
CA ALA A 455 30.22 1.30 12.13
C ALA A 455 30.79 2.36 11.20
N GLU A 456 29.96 3.06 10.46
CA GLU A 456 30.35 4.10 9.49
C GLU A 456 30.32 5.53 10.06
N SER A 457 30.15 5.67 11.38
CA SER A 457 30.06 6.98 12.08
C SER A 457 31.29 7.87 11.93
N GLY A 458 32.45 7.30 11.59
CA GLY A 458 33.67 8.03 11.30
C GLY A 458 33.71 8.76 9.96
N LYS A 459 32.81 8.44 9.03
CA LYS A 459 32.72 9.14 7.74
C LYS A 459 32.10 10.53 7.93
N PRO A 460 32.70 11.60 7.35
CA PRO A 460 32.16 12.95 7.50
C PRO A 460 30.89 13.21 6.73
N ASN A 461 30.51 12.38 5.72
CA ASN A 461 29.33 12.55 4.91
C ASN A 461 28.56 11.25 4.75
N MET A 462 27.22 11.34 4.83
CA MET A 462 26.28 10.28 4.51
C MET A 462 25.29 10.80 3.48
N ILE A 463 25.13 10.07 2.39
CA ILE A 463 24.05 10.26 1.43
C ILE A 463 22.96 9.25 1.81
N ILE A 464 21.71 9.71 1.93
CA ILE A 464 20.55 8.86 2.17
C ILE A 464 19.66 8.95 0.94
N ASP A 465 19.42 7.82 0.28
CA ASP A 465 18.58 7.74 -0.93
C ASP A 465 17.19 7.20 -0.56
N VAL A 466 16.16 8.04 -0.66
CA VAL A 466 14.75 7.66 -0.45
C VAL A 466 13.94 7.74 -1.75
N ARG A 467 14.60 7.76 -2.89
CA ARG A 467 13.94 7.64 -4.18
C ARG A 467 13.43 6.21 -4.38
N PHE A 468 12.34 6.05 -5.13
CA PHE A 468 11.67 4.76 -5.36
C PHE A 468 11.14 4.10 -4.08
N ASN A 469 10.86 4.89 -3.05
CA ASN A 469 10.33 4.45 -1.78
C ASN A 469 8.86 4.87 -1.65
N ASP A 470 7.96 3.92 -1.73
CA ASP A 470 6.50 4.15 -1.62
C ASP A 470 6.03 4.43 -0.18
N GLY A 471 6.96 4.64 0.76
CA GLY A 471 6.63 4.88 2.17
C GLY A 471 6.57 3.60 2.99
N GLY A 472 5.64 3.55 3.94
CA GLY A 472 5.45 2.43 4.85
C GLY A 472 4.99 2.89 6.24
N HIS A 473 5.49 2.24 7.29
CA HIS A 473 5.06 2.48 8.66
C HIS A 473 5.80 3.65 9.32
N ILE A 474 5.10 4.33 10.22
CA ILE A 474 5.63 5.51 10.94
C ILE A 474 6.70 5.09 11.97
N ASP A 475 6.51 3.98 12.69
CA ASP A 475 7.45 3.55 13.73
C ASP A 475 8.85 3.24 13.19
N PRO A 476 9.04 2.48 12.11
CA PRO A 476 10.34 2.34 11.46
C PRO A 476 10.94 3.67 11.00
N MET A 477 10.13 4.58 10.46
CA MET A 477 10.59 5.91 10.08
C MET A 477 11.10 6.69 11.30
N ASN A 478 10.37 6.70 12.41
CA ASN A 478 10.73 7.38 13.64
C ASN A 478 12.03 6.82 14.23
N ARG A 479 12.18 5.51 14.23
CA ARG A 479 13.42 4.87 14.69
C ARG A 479 14.62 5.27 13.82
N LEU A 480 14.47 5.28 12.51
CA LEU A 480 15.52 5.73 11.60
C LEU A 480 15.85 7.21 11.79
N LEU A 481 14.85 8.09 12.01
CA LEU A 481 15.08 9.49 12.32
C LEU A 481 15.99 9.64 13.56
N SER A 482 15.78 8.84 14.60
CA SER A 482 16.59 8.88 15.83
C SER A 482 18.08 8.61 15.57
N LEU A 483 18.41 7.83 14.55
CA LEU A 483 19.80 7.54 14.16
C LEU A 483 20.51 8.73 13.50
N PHE A 484 19.77 9.74 13.03
CA PHE A 484 20.29 10.89 12.31
C PHE A 484 20.06 12.22 13.01
N MET A 485 19.15 12.28 13.98
CA MET A 485 18.90 13.46 14.79
C MET A 485 19.88 13.54 15.95
N ASP A 486 20.33 14.74 16.28
CA ASP A 486 21.23 14.99 17.42
C ASP A 486 20.49 15.46 18.69
N LYS A 487 19.21 15.75 18.55
CA LYS A 487 18.26 16.18 19.59
C LYS A 487 16.85 15.78 19.20
N PRO A 488 15.90 15.75 20.13
CA PRO A 488 14.48 15.59 19.80
C PRO A 488 14.04 16.60 18.73
N SER A 489 13.06 16.22 17.91
CA SER A 489 12.53 17.10 16.88
C SER A 489 12.01 18.42 17.48
N ALA A 490 12.08 19.50 16.70
CA ALA A 490 11.45 20.74 17.04
C ALA A 490 9.93 20.52 17.24
N ASP A 491 9.33 21.30 18.16
CA ASP A 491 7.88 21.32 18.34
C ASP A 491 7.18 21.68 17.03
N LEU A 492 6.45 20.73 16.47
CA LEU A 492 5.58 20.91 15.31
C LEU A 492 4.14 21.09 15.80
N GLU A 493 3.38 21.93 15.13
CA GLU A 493 1.92 21.99 15.34
C GLU A 493 1.26 20.95 14.45
N SER A 494 1.46 19.67 14.80
CA SER A 494 0.90 18.54 14.11
C SER A 494 -0.41 18.08 14.76
N TYR A 495 -1.39 17.72 13.94
CA TYR A 495 -2.67 17.22 14.39
C TYR A 495 -3.31 16.31 13.33
N GLN A 496 -4.27 15.52 13.77
CA GLN A 496 -5.09 14.70 12.89
C GLN A 496 -6.53 15.21 12.86
N MET A 497 -7.15 15.21 11.69
CA MET A 497 -8.52 15.64 11.49
C MET A 497 -9.32 14.57 10.74
N VAL A 498 -10.57 14.40 11.15
CA VAL A 498 -11.54 13.50 10.51
C VAL A 498 -12.91 14.20 10.42
N ASN A 499 -13.73 13.81 9.46
CA ASN A 499 -15.06 14.41 9.26
C ASN A 499 -16.07 13.98 10.30
N SER A 500 -15.90 12.82 10.95
CA SER A 500 -16.82 12.28 11.96
C SER A 500 -16.07 11.55 13.05
N ASP A 501 -16.55 11.59 14.29
CA ASP A 501 -16.06 10.81 15.43
C ASP A 501 -16.74 9.44 15.56
N SER A 502 -17.65 9.13 14.65
CA SER A 502 -18.46 7.92 14.66
C SER A 502 -18.42 7.22 13.30
N THR A 503 -19.42 6.41 13.04
CA THR A 503 -19.56 5.70 11.77
C THR A 503 -19.97 6.62 10.62
N PHE A 504 -19.85 6.15 9.39
CA PHE A 504 -20.32 6.79 8.16
C PHE A 504 -21.43 5.97 7.51
N ASN A 505 -22.43 6.64 6.91
CA ASN A 505 -23.53 5.96 6.21
C ASN A 505 -23.02 5.10 5.03
N SER A 506 -21.95 5.54 4.38
CA SER A 506 -21.34 4.84 3.25
C SER A 506 -20.69 3.51 3.64
N PHE A 507 -20.48 3.23 4.94
CA PHE A 507 -19.91 1.96 5.40
C PHE A 507 -20.77 0.74 5.06
N ARG A 508 -22.07 0.92 4.77
CA ARG A 508 -22.91 -0.17 4.20
C ARG A 508 -22.42 -0.71 2.85
N TYR A 509 -21.56 0.03 2.18
CA TYR A 509 -20.91 -0.37 0.93
C TYR A 509 -19.44 -0.71 1.11
N SER A 510 -18.94 -0.66 2.33
CA SER A 510 -17.53 -0.92 2.62
C SER A 510 -17.21 -2.40 2.61
N ALA A 511 -16.00 -2.72 2.16
CA ALA A 511 -15.43 -4.05 2.26
C ALA A 511 -14.76 -4.30 3.62
N ASN A 512 -14.30 -3.23 4.31
CA ASN A 512 -13.50 -3.33 5.54
C ASN A 512 -14.14 -2.75 6.81
N TYR A 513 -15.28 -2.05 6.70
CA TYR A 513 -16.04 -1.55 7.85
C TYR A 513 -17.51 -1.94 7.75
N THR A 514 -18.20 -2.01 8.89
CA THR A 514 -19.66 -2.17 8.99
C THR A 514 -20.28 -0.93 9.62
N VAL A 515 -21.58 -0.71 9.43
CA VAL A 515 -22.27 0.50 9.89
C VAL A 515 -22.29 0.70 11.42
N ASP A 516 -21.98 -0.34 12.18
CA ASP A 516 -21.88 -0.36 13.64
C ASP A 516 -20.43 -0.19 14.13
N MET A 517 -19.44 -0.19 13.25
CA MET A 517 -18.04 0.04 13.63
C MET A 517 -17.74 1.52 13.84
N THR A 518 -16.94 1.80 14.85
CA THR A 518 -16.37 3.13 15.14
C THR A 518 -14.90 3.12 14.67
N PRO A 519 -14.58 3.66 13.49
CA PRO A 519 -13.23 3.57 12.94
C PRO A 519 -12.18 4.33 13.76
N PHE A 520 -12.63 5.25 14.63
CA PHE A 520 -11.78 6.12 15.44
C PHE A 520 -11.91 5.85 16.95
N ALA A 521 -12.25 4.63 17.34
CA ALA A 521 -12.39 4.27 18.77
C ALA A 521 -11.09 4.45 19.57
N ASP A 522 -9.95 4.35 18.90
CA ASP A 522 -8.60 4.57 19.43
C ASP A 522 -8.15 6.05 19.41
N PHE A 523 -8.95 6.95 18.84
CA PHE A 523 -8.62 8.36 18.72
C PHE A 523 -9.25 9.18 19.86
N VAL A 524 -8.48 10.09 20.45
CA VAL A 524 -8.96 11.03 21.48
C VAL A 524 -9.38 12.33 20.77
N MET A 525 -10.60 12.35 20.23
CA MET A 525 -11.11 13.44 19.41
C MET A 525 -11.69 14.61 20.19
N LYS A 526 -11.41 15.83 19.72
CA LYS A 526 -12.03 17.09 20.13
C LYS A 526 -12.79 17.69 18.95
N LYS A 527 -14.05 18.08 19.14
CA LYS A 527 -14.85 18.71 18.09
C LYS A 527 -14.36 20.13 17.83
N GLY A 528 -14.02 20.42 16.57
CA GLY A 528 -13.67 21.73 16.06
C GLY A 528 -14.75 22.32 15.16
N LYS A 529 -14.41 23.37 14.38
CA LYS A 529 -15.34 24.02 13.43
C LYS A 529 -15.54 23.18 12.17
N GLU A 530 -14.49 22.53 11.68
CA GLU A 530 -14.42 21.86 10.38
C GLU A 530 -14.42 20.32 10.51
N GLY A 531 -14.48 19.80 11.73
CA GLY A 531 -14.47 18.36 11.99
C GLY A 531 -13.99 18.04 13.40
N TYR A 532 -13.42 16.85 13.55
CA TYR A 532 -12.91 16.34 14.81
C TYR A 532 -11.39 16.26 14.75
N TYR A 533 -10.72 16.72 15.79
CA TYR A 533 -9.27 16.87 15.87
C TYR A 533 -8.72 16.09 17.06
N GLN A 534 -7.53 15.53 16.88
CA GLN A 534 -6.68 15.11 17.98
C GLN A 534 -5.27 15.65 17.78
N ASP A 535 -4.55 15.86 18.89
CA ASP A 535 -3.13 16.15 18.82
C ASP A 535 -2.41 14.93 18.22
N SER A 536 -1.52 15.14 17.27
CA SER A 536 -0.79 14.04 16.66
C SER A 536 0.37 13.64 17.55
N ASP A 537 0.21 12.56 18.32
CA ASP A 537 1.32 11.87 18.98
C ASP A 537 2.11 10.97 17.99
N THR A 538 1.66 10.92 16.73
CA THR A 538 2.13 9.96 15.73
C THR A 538 3.53 10.31 15.23
N TYR A 539 3.95 11.56 15.38
CA TYR A 539 5.22 12.01 14.83
C TYR A 539 6.30 12.07 15.91
N TYR A 540 7.29 11.28 15.64
CA TYR A 540 8.59 11.27 16.26
C TYR A 540 8.65 10.97 17.77
N HIS A 541 8.66 9.71 18.09
CA HIS A 541 9.16 9.19 19.36
C HIS A 541 10.64 8.82 19.22
N SER A 542 11.52 9.62 19.82
CA SER A 542 12.95 9.34 19.81
C SER A 542 13.32 8.21 20.78
N SER A 543 14.13 7.27 20.32
CA SER A 543 14.89 6.42 21.23
C SER A 543 16.05 7.22 21.82
N ASP A 544 16.12 7.35 23.14
CA ASP A 544 17.20 8.07 23.85
C ASP A 544 18.59 7.51 23.54
N ASP A 545 18.69 6.18 23.34
CA ASP A 545 19.95 5.51 23.04
C ASP A 545 20.40 5.75 21.60
N ASP A 546 19.48 5.75 20.65
CA ASP A 546 19.76 6.04 19.25
C ASP A 546 20.13 7.52 19.06
N LEU A 547 19.46 8.46 19.76
CA LEU A 547 19.81 9.88 19.75
C LEU A 547 21.24 10.12 20.27
N LYS A 548 21.65 9.47 21.36
CA LYS A 548 23.01 9.61 21.90
C LYS A 548 24.08 9.13 20.94
N ASN A 549 23.78 8.06 20.20
CA ASN A 549 24.67 7.39 19.27
C ASN A 549 24.42 7.76 17.81
N SER A 550 23.62 8.81 17.57
CA SER A 550 23.25 9.23 16.23
C SER A 550 24.45 9.70 15.40
N TYR A 551 24.35 9.54 14.10
CA TYR A 551 25.35 9.98 13.14
C TYR A 551 25.52 11.51 13.18
N LYS A 552 26.75 12.00 13.34
CA LYS A 552 27.07 13.44 13.50
C LYS A 552 27.62 14.10 12.24
N GLY A 553 27.95 13.34 11.21
CA GLY A 553 28.43 13.85 9.94
C GLY A 553 27.33 14.61 9.15
N ARG A 554 27.68 15.12 7.99
CA ARG A 554 26.77 15.85 7.08
C ARG A 554 25.83 14.87 6.39
N LEU A 555 24.54 15.26 6.25
CA LEU A 555 23.53 14.45 5.59
C LEU A 555 23.08 15.10 4.29
N TYR A 556 23.10 14.34 3.22
CA TYR A 556 22.57 14.70 1.92
C TYR A 556 21.48 13.69 1.56
N ILE A 557 20.25 14.14 1.28
CA ILE A 557 19.13 13.23 1.03
C ILE A 557 18.71 13.35 -0.41
N LEU A 558 18.71 12.22 -1.12
CA LEU A 558 18.21 12.14 -2.48
C LEU A 558 16.71 11.92 -2.45
N THR A 559 15.96 12.83 -3.08
CA THR A 559 14.49 12.79 -3.18
C THR A 559 14.05 12.92 -4.63
N ASP A 560 12.89 12.37 -4.93
CA ASP A 560 12.19 12.62 -6.17
C ASP A 560 10.68 12.38 -6.04
N GLU A 561 9.98 12.47 -7.16
CA GLU A 561 8.55 12.23 -7.31
C GLU A 561 8.09 10.81 -6.98
N THR A 562 9.00 9.89 -6.69
CA THR A 562 8.67 8.53 -6.25
C THR A 562 8.85 8.34 -4.74
N SER A 563 9.27 9.41 -4.03
CA SER A 563 9.33 9.43 -2.56
C SER A 563 7.94 9.75 -1.98
N VAL A 564 7.28 8.75 -1.41
CA VAL A 564 5.85 8.81 -1.03
C VAL A 564 5.67 8.65 0.47
N SER A 565 4.66 9.33 1.07
CA SER A 565 4.23 9.11 2.45
C SER A 565 5.41 9.21 3.45
N ALA A 566 5.75 8.17 4.22
CA ALA A 566 6.90 8.16 5.13
C ALA A 566 8.21 8.58 4.44
N ALA A 567 8.39 8.29 3.14
CA ALA A 567 9.56 8.71 2.37
C ALA A 567 9.57 10.22 2.04
N THR A 568 8.44 10.92 2.16
CA THR A 568 8.37 12.39 2.18
C THR A 568 8.67 12.94 3.57
N TYR A 569 8.11 12.34 4.63
CA TYR A 569 8.23 12.89 5.98
C TYR A 569 9.57 12.62 6.63
N PHE A 570 10.24 11.54 6.31
CA PHE A 570 11.61 11.29 6.78
C PHE A 570 12.56 12.44 6.41
N PRO A 571 12.73 12.84 5.15
CA PRO A 571 13.54 14.02 4.81
C PRO A 571 12.90 15.33 5.33
N ALA A 572 11.57 15.44 5.39
CA ALA A 572 10.90 16.64 5.90
C ALA A 572 11.28 16.94 7.35
N TYR A 573 11.31 15.93 8.23
CA TYR A 573 11.79 16.08 9.60
C TYR A 573 13.24 16.58 9.67
N LEU A 574 14.14 15.99 8.88
CA LEU A 574 15.55 16.36 8.88
C LEU A 574 15.77 17.78 8.35
N VAL A 575 15.02 18.18 7.34
CA VAL A 575 15.03 19.57 6.81
C VAL A 575 14.44 20.54 7.83
N ARG A 576 13.29 20.22 8.43
CA ARG A 576 12.63 21.05 9.44
C ARG A 576 13.50 21.32 10.65
N ASN A 577 14.32 20.34 11.03
CA ASN A 577 15.30 20.46 12.10
C ASN A 577 16.68 20.99 11.65
N HIS A 578 16.78 21.48 10.42
CA HIS A 578 18.01 22.02 9.83
C HIS A 578 19.20 21.04 9.94
N ARG A 579 18.94 19.74 9.67
CA ARG A 579 19.89 18.65 9.84
C ARG A 579 20.41 18.08 8.52
N ALA A 580 19.70 18.25 7.42
CA ALA A 580 20.06 17.68 6.13
C ALA A 580 19.84 18.65 4.98
N VAL A 581 20.60 18.44 3.91
CA VAL A 581 20.43 19.06 2.59
C VAL A 581 19.76 18.06 1.67
N THR A 582 18.73 18.47 0.93
CA THR A 582 18.03 17.63 -0.03
C THR A 582 18.44 17.96 -1.46
N VAL A 583 18.59 16.90 -2.27
CA VAL A 583 19.06 16.97 -3.66
C VAL A 583 18.12 16.16 -4.54
N GLY A 584 17.71 16.70 -5.67
CA GLY A 584 16.90 15.96 -6.64
C GLY A 584 15.63 16.69 -7.06
N ARG A 585 14.48 16.07 -6.88
CA ARG A 585 13.17 16.61 -7.24
C ARG A 585 12.20 16.57 -6.08
N GLU A 586 11.08 17.26 -6.26
CA GLU A 586 9.99 17.32 -5.30
C GLU A 586 9.44 15.93 -4.98
N THR A 587 9.15 15.65 -3.70
CA THR A 587 8.51 14.41 -3.28
C THR A 587 7.04 14.34 -3.69
N LYS A 588 6.47 13.14 -3.80
CA LYS A 588 5.09 12.96 -4.27
C LYS A 588 4.05 13.45 -3.29
N THR A 589 4.15 13.06 -2.03
CA THR A 589 3.19 13.43 -0.98
C THR A 589 3.38 14.88 -0.55
N GLY A 590 2.29 15.57 -0.23
CA GLY A 590 2.31 16.94 0.26
C GLY A 590 3.17 17.12 1.51
N TYR A 591 3.90 18.24 1.61
CA TYR A 591 4.73 18.51 2.78
C TYR A 591 3.90 18.81 4.01
N HIS A 592 2.85 19.62 3.89
CA HIS A 592 2.10 20.12 5.05
C HIS A 592 1.19 19.09 5.67
N TYR A 593 0.59 18.24 4.86
CA TYR A 593 -0.28 17.15 5.31
C TYR A 593 -0.33 16.02 4.29
N MET A 594 -0.81 14.90 4.74
CA MET A 594 -1.26 13.78 3.89
C MET A 594 -2.65 13.32 4.34
N THR A 595 -3.35 12.67 3.44
CA THR A 595 -4.58 11.94 3.73
C THR A 595 -4.24 10.47 3.83
N ALA A 596 -4.13 9.93 5.04
CA ALA A 596 -3.63 8.57 5.25
C ALA A 596 -4.16 7.94 6.55
N ILE A 597 -3.36 7.09 7.19
CA ILE A 597 -3.54 6.47 8.50
C ILE A 597 -4.67 5.43 8.52
N LYS A 598 -5.91 5.80 8.16
CA LYS A 598 -7.06 4.89 8.06
C LYS A 598 -7.75 5.05 6.72
N PHE A 599 -8.13 3.91 6.13
CA PHE A 599 -8.73 3.85 4.80
C PHE A 599 -10.01 3.05 4.81
N VAL A 600 -11.00 3.50 4.06
CA VAL A 600 -12.18 2.71 3.74
C VAL A 600 -12.16 2.31 2.27
N ASP A 601 -12.48 1.06 2.00
CA ASP A 601 -12.63 0.53 0.64
C ASP A 601 -14.12 0.38 0.34
N ILE A 602 -14.68 1.31 -0.43
CA ILE A 602 -16.08 1.31 -0.87
C ILE A 602 -16.21 0.45 -2.13
N MET A 603 -17.07 -0.56 -2.09
CA MET A 603 -17.41 -1.41 -3.24
C MET A 603 -18.74 -1.01 -3.79
N LEU A 604 -18.78 -0.57 -5.04
CA LEU A 604 -20.00 -0.19 -5.74
C LEU A 604 -20.86 -1.42 -6.02
N PRO A 605 -22.17 -1.41 -5.67
CA PRO A 605 -22.98 -2.63 -5.63
C PRO A 605 -23.26 -3.25 -7.00
N ASN A 606 -23.30 -2.48 -8.08
CA ASN A 606 -23.61 -2.96 -9.42
C ASN A 606 -22.33 -3.25 -10.22
N SER A 607 -21.46 -2.27 -10.39
CA SER A 607 -20.21 -2.38 -11.17
C SER A 607 -19.16 -3.22 -10.49
N LYS A 608 -19.20 -3.37 -9.17
CA LYS A 608 -18.15 -4.00 -8.34
C LYS A 608 -16.80 -3.26 -8.37
N ILE A 609 -16.80 -2.02 -8.85
CA ILE A 609 -15.62 -1.15 -8.72
C ILE A 609 -15.41 -0.85 -7.24
N GLN A 610 -14.17 -0.94 -6.82
CA GLN A 610 -13.77 -0.65 -5.45
C GLN A 610 -12.94 0.64 -5.43
N VAL A 611 -13.26 1.52 -4.49
CA VAL A 611 -12.56 2.80 -4.33
C VAL A 611 -12.03 2.90 -2.91
N ARG A 612 -10.74 3.15 -2.77
CA ARG A 612 -10.09 3.42 -1.50
C ARG A 612 -10.15 4.91 -1.21
N ILE A 613 -10.70 5.25 -0.05
CA ILE A 613 -10.85 6.63 0.42
C ILE A 613 -10.12 6.76 1.78
N PRO A 614 -9.14 7.65 1.92
CA PRO A 614 -8.55 7.96 3.20
C PRO A 614 -9.54 8.69 4.09
N MET A 615 -9.53 8.37 5.40
CA MET A 615 -10.46 8.94 6.38
C MET A 615 -9.81 9.98 7.29
N VAL A 616 -8.48 10.11 7.27
CA VAL A 616 -7.74 11.00 8.17
C VAL A 616 -6.88 11.96 7.37
N LYS A 617 -7.01 13.24 7.66
CA LYS A 617 -6.02 14.28 7.31
C LYS A 617 -5.00 14.35 8.44
N ASP A 618 -3.77 14.04 8.14
CA ASP A 618 -2.65 14.02 9.08
C ASP A 618 -1.72 15.19 8.78
N VAL A 619 -1.79 16.23 9.61
CA VAL A 619 -1.06 17.49 9.41
C VAL A 619 0.30 17.40 10.07
N PHE A 620 1.34 17.55 9.27
CA PHE A 620 2.74 17.52 9.70
C PHE A 620 3.23 18.86 10.21
N ASP A 621 3.04 19.93 9.44
CA ASP A 621 3.50 21.30 9.77
C ASP A 621 2.59 22.33 9.09
N ASP A 622 2.11 23.31 9.82
CA ASP A 622 1.28 24.39 9.30
C ASP A 622 2.08 25.60 8.80
N VAL A 623 3.41 25.57 8.94
CA VAL A 623 4.30 26.68 8.60
C VAL A 623 4.62 26.75 7.13
N VAL A 624 3.98 27.65 6.42
CA VAL A 624 4.26 27.92 5.01
C VAL A 624 5.49 28.80 4.86
N THR A 625 6.48 28.34 4.09
CA THR A 625 7.70 29.07 3.74
C THR A 625 7.95 28.99 2.23
N PRO A 626 8.86 29.80 1.65
CA PRO A 626 9.27 29.62 0.26
C PRO A 626 9.85 28.23 -0.03
N ARG A 627 10.38 27.54 0.99
CA ARG A 627 10.92 26.18 0.93
C ARG A 627 9.81 25.13 0.99
N THR A 628 8.74 25.41 1.70
CA THR A 628 7.59 24.54 1.92
C THR A 628 6.31 25.31 1.57
N PRO A 629 6.05 25.58 0.28
CA PRO A 629 4.82 26.26 -0.13
C PRO A 629 3.61 25.33 0.04
N SER A 630 2.43 25.92 0.22
CA SER A 630 1.18 25.16 0.34
C SER A 630 0.90 24.37 -0.96
N GLY A 631 0.31 23.20 -0.84
CA GLY A 631 -0.08 22.36 -1.97
C GLY A 631 1.08 21.74 -2.74
N ARG A 632 2.28 21.71 -2.16
CA ARG A 632 3.48 21.12 -2.77
C ARG A 632 4.07 20.03 -1.88
N GLY A 633 4.77 19.08 -2.50
CA GLY A 633 5.64 18.15 -1.79
C GLY A 633 6.86 18.84 -1.18
N LEU A 634 7.77 18.09 -0.57
CA LEU A 634 9.03 18.63 -0.11
C LEU A 634 9.90 19.03 -1.31
N LEU A 635 10.11 20.33 -1.49
CA LEU A 635 11.00 20.83 -2.53
C LEU A 635 12.46 20.55 -2.16
N PRO A 636 13.34 20.11 -3.08
CA PRO A 636 14.75 19.90 -2.77
C PRO A 636 15.50 21.24 -2.62
N ASP A 637 16.56 21.28 -1.79
CA ASP A 637 17.49 22.44 -1.70
C ASP A 637 18.23 22.65 -3.02
N HIS A 638 18.63 21.54 -3.64
CA HIS A 638 19.32 21.51 -4.92
C HIS A 638 18.51 20.73 -5.94
N LYS A 639 17.71 21.45 -6.74
CA LYS A 639 16.87 20.85 -7.76
C LYS A 639 17.74 20.29 -8.91
N VAL A 640 17.51 19.04 -9.26
CA VAL A 640 18.08 18.35 -10.42
C VAL A 640 16.92 18.00 -11.36
N PRO A 641 16.63 18.81 -12.38
CA PRO A 641 15.51 18.56 -13.27
C PRO A 641 15.80 17.35 -14.17
N LEU A 642 14.73 16.59 -14.47
CA LEU A 642 14.81 15.53 -15.47
C LEU A 642 14.69 16.14 -16.87
N THR A 643 15.78 16.14 -17.62
CA THR A 643 15.80 16.64 -18.99
C THR A 643 15.54 15.50 -19.99
N TYR A 644 15.11 15.86 -21.19
CA TYR A 644 14.96 14.90 -22.30
C TYR A 644 16.29 14.18 -22.61
N GLU A 645 17.39 14.92 -22.59
CA GLU A 645 18.73 14.40 -22.88
C GLU A 645 19.15 13.39 -21.81
N GLU A 646 18.99 13.73 -20.53
CA GLU A 646 19.26 12.80 -19.41
C GLU A 646 18.40 11.55 -19.51
N LEU A 647 17.15 11.69 -19.90
CA LEU A 647 16.22 10.57 -20.00
C LEU A 647 16.67 9.50 -21.01
N PHE A 648 17.25 9.89 -22.11
CA PHE A 648 17.63 9.01 -23.22
C PHE A 648 19.13 8.78 -23.39
N THR A 649 19.98 9.61 -22.80
CA THR A 649 21.44 9.63 -23.07
C THR A 649 22.32 9.48 -21.84
N ALA A 650 21.86 9.86 -20.63
CA ALA A 650 22.70 9.81 -19.45
C ALA A 650 23.01 8.37 -19.01
N GLU A 651 24.30 8.06 -18.88
CA GLU A 651 24.77 6.77 -18.34
C GLU A 651 24.91 6.79 -16.81
N ASN A 652 25.01 7.98 -16.21
CA ASN A 652 25.22 8.20 -14.77
C ASN A 652 23.90 8.59 -14.07
N ASP A 653 23.95 8.64 -12.74
CA ASP A 653 22.88 9.15 -11.89
C ASP A 653 23.08 10.64 -11.58
N PRO A 654 22.40 11.57 -12.29
CA PRO A 654 22.67 12.99 -12.15
C PRO A 654 22.34 13.54 -10.75
N VAL A 655 21.43 12.89 -10.02
CA VAL A 655 21.06 13.30 -8.66
C VAL A 655 22.17 12.92 -7.68
N LEU A 656 22.69 11.70 -7.78
CA LEU A 656 23.82 11.25 -6.97
C LEU A 656 25.08 12.05 -7.32
N ASP A 657 25.35 12.29 -8.61
CA ASP A 657 26.50 13.09 -9.06
C ASP A 657 26.45 14.50 -8.49
N LYS A 658 25.25 15.11 -8.44
CA LYS A 658 25.06 16.44 -7.81
C LYS A 658 25.33 16.43 -6.32
N ALA A 659 24.90 15.41 -5.60
CA ALA A 659 25.20 15.28 -4.16
C ALA A 659 26.73 15.15 -3.92
N LEU A 660 27.42 14.36 -4.75
CA LEU A 660 28.88 14.21 -4.68
C LEU A 660 29.63 15.50 -5.02
N GLU A 661 29.11 16.27 -6.00
CA GLU A 661 29.65 17.62 -6.34
C GLU A 661 29.54 18.55 -5.13
N LEU A 662 28.37 18.63 -4.45
CA LEU A 662 28.17 19.46 -3.28
C LEU A 662 29.11 19.06 -2.12
N ILE A 663 29.31 17.77 -1.92
CA ILE A 663 30.26 17.24 -0.93
C ILE A 663 31.69 17.69 -1.26
N ALA A 664 32.11 17.57 -2.53
CA ALA A 664 33.43 17.96 -2.98
C ALA A 664 33.70 19.49 -2.85
N GLU A 665 32.65 20.29 -3.09
CA GLU A 665 32.69 21.75 -2.91
C GLU A 665 32.58 22.18 -1.42
N GLY A 666 32.31 21.25 -0.52
CA GLY A 666 32.09 21.55 0.91
C GLY A 666 30.78 22.28 1.19
N LYS A 667 29.86 22.33 0.23
CA LYS A 667 28.54 22.96 0.36
C LYS A 667 27.62 22.08 1.21
N TYR A 668 27.06 22.68 2.26
CA TYR A 668 26.15 22.04 3.19
C TYR A 668 24.99 22.99 3.52
N LEU A 669 24.48 22.98 4.74
CA LEU A 669 23.35 23.78 5.16
C LEU A 669 23.57 25.29 4.89
N GLY A 670 22.56 25.93 4.30
CA GLY A 670 22.46 27.38 4.19
C GLY A 670 21.74 27.99 5.40
N ASP A 671 21.07 29.13 5.20
CA ASP A 671 20.25 29.75 6.25
C ASP A 671 19.09 28.85 6.64
N ASN A 672 18.74 28.83 7.94
CA ASN A 672 17.61 28.07 8.43
C ASN A 672 16.30 28.82 8.09
N PRO A 673 15.47 28.34 7.16
CA PRO A 673 14.25 29.04 6.77
C PRO A 673 13.18 29.07 7.88
N PHE A 674 13.31 28.22 8.91
CA PHE A 674 12.36 28.10 10.02
C PHE A 674 12.80 28.90 11.27
N ALA A 675 14.00 29.44 11.32
CA ALA A 675 14.57 30.06 12.52
C ALA A 675 13.77 31.25 13.04
N VAL A 676 13.26 32.10 12.14
CA VAL A 676 12.47 33.30 12.51
C VAL A 676 11.14 32.88 13.13
N ILE A 677 10.50 31.90 12.53
CA ILE A 677 9.18 31.40 12.94
C ILE A 677 9.25 30.72 14.31
N GLU A 678 10.30 29.92 14.54
CA GLU A 678 10.56 29.31 15.85
C GLU A 678 10.81 30.36 16.94
N HIS A 679 11.50 31.44 16.59
CA HIS A 679 11.72 32.55 17.50
C HIS A 679 10.42 33.24 17.88
N ASP A 680 9.55 33.54 16.91
CA ASP A 680 8.27 34.20 17.11
C ASP A 680 7.28 33.32 17.89
N ARG A 681 7.24 32.00 17.63
CA ARG A 681 6.46 31.02 18.41
C ARG A 681 6.93 30.95 19.86
N LYS A 682 8.24 30.92 20.12
CA LYS A 682 8.78 30.97 21.49
C LYS A 682 8.38 32.26 22.22
N LEU A 683 8.47 33.41 21.55
CA LEU A 683 8.01 34.69 22.12
C LEU A 683 6.52 34.69 22.42
N GLY A 684 5.69 34.16 21.52
CA GLY A 684 4.25 34.01 21.73
C GLY A 684 3.91 33.13 22.93
N ARG A 685 4.57 31.97 23.08
CA ARG A 685 4.39 31.06 24.23
C ARG A 685 4.83 31.72 25.55
N ILE A 686 5.93 32.46 25.54
CA ILE A 686 6.40 33.24 26.72
C ILE A 686 5.39 34.32 27.07
N ALA A 687 4.83 35.03 26.08
CA ALA A 687 3.81 36.07 26.30
C ALA A 687 2.50 35.49 26.84
N LEU A 688 2.06 34.31 26.35
CA LEU A 688 0.89 33.58 26.85
C LEU A 688 1.11 33.10 28.29
N ALA A 689 2.26 32.52 28.58
CA ALA A 689 2.61 32.11 29.94
C ALA A 689 2.68 33.29 30.92
N ALA A 690 3.29 34.40 30.51
CA ALA A 690 3.33 35.64 31.31
C ALA A 690 1.94 36.26 31.50
N GLY A 691 1.09 36.26 30.46
CA GLY A 691 -0.29 36.68 30.52
C GLY A 691 -1.13 35.79 31.45
N GLY A 692 -0.96 34.49 31.40
CA GLY A 692 -1.60 33.51 32.30
C GLY A 692 -1.19 33.71 33.75
N ILE A 693 0.09 33.96 34.03
CA ILE A 693 0.60 34.26 35.38
C ILE A 693 0.02 35.60 35.87
N GLY A 694 -0.06 36.60 35.00
CA GLY A 694 -0.69 37.89 35.31
C GLY A 694 -2.18 37.78 35.66
N LEU A 695 -2.93 36.94 34.92
CA LEU A 695 -4.34 36.63 35.20
C LEU A 695 -4.52 35.89 36.52
N ILE A 696 -3.69 34.91 36.82
CA ILE A 696 -3.71 34.17 38.09
C ILE A 696 -3.36 35.12 39.25
N ALA A 697 -2.36 35.98 39.07
CA ALA A 697 -2.02 37.00 40.09
C ALA A 697 -3.15 37.98 40.34
N LEU A 698 -3.85 38.42 39.29
CA LEU A 698 -5.03 39.32 39.41
C LEU A 698 -6.21 38.57 40.09
N MET A 699 -6.46 37.31 39.82
CA MET A 699 -7.46 36.50 40.48
C MET A 699 -7.13 36.31 41.98
N VAL A 700 -5.88 36.01 42.30
CA VAL A 700 -5.43 35.86 43.71
C VAL A 700 -5.52 37.21 44.48
N LEU A 701 -5.17 38.32 43.84
CA LEU A 701 -5.32 39.65 44.41
C LEU A 701 -6.81 40.08 44.55
N GLY A 702 -7.65 39.68 43.59
CA GLY A 702 -9.10 39.87 43.67
C GLY A 702 -9.77 39.06 44.79
N TYR A 703 -9.25 37.86 45.07
CA TYR A 703 -9.74 37.02 46.18
C TYR A 703 -9.31 37.57 47.56
N ARG A 704 -8.11 38.16 47.68
CA ARG A 704 -7.62 38.80 48.92
C ARG A 704 -8.30 40.15 49.23
N LYS A 705 -8.99 40.77 48.28
CA LYS A 705 -9.77 42.02 48.53
C LYS A 705 -11.24 41.78 48.89
N ARG A 706 -11.70 40.52 48.93
CA ARG A 706 -13.07 40.13 49.31
C ARG A 706 -13.16 39.29 50.61
N GLY A 707 -12.05 39.17 51.32
CA GLY A 707 -12.03 38.57 52.66
C GLY A 707 -11.82 39.63 53.76
#